data_c97fe9a026624ebb6e36d179a0d4d2e1
#
_entry.id   c97fe9a026624ebb6e36d179a0d4d2e1
#
_cell.length_a   1.000
_cell.length_b   1.000
_cell.length_c   1.000
_cell.angle_alpha   90.00
_cell.angle_beta   90.00
_cell.angle_gamma   90.00
#
_symmetry.space_group_name_H-M   'P 1'
#
loop_
_entity.id
_entity.type
_entity.pdbx_description
1 polymer ?
#
loop_
_entity_poly.entity_id
_entity_poly.type
_entity_poly.pdbx_seq_one_letter_code
_entity_poly.pdbx_strand_id
1 'polypeptide(L)'
;MPVAGHAQCSDNMPMSTPDTPTHSEALLREVAALPTLPGVYRYFDAQDQVLYVGKAISLKKRVASYFQKNHGGTRIGHMVSKIVRMETTVVRSEAEALLLENNLIKTLNPKYNILFRDDKSYPYLKMTAANPQAASDSSARKSGKPGTDPQQFSRVAYYRGGIEKKHHYFGPYPSAWAVKEAILLMQKVFRLRTCEDSVFSNRTRPCLLYQIKRCSGPCVGHVSAADYAQDVRDAQRFLQGDAQEVLKSLEARMMAHAERLEFEQAAELRNQVAALSNVLHQQSVDNVSDRDVDILAVKVQGGKACVNLAMVRGGRHLGDRPYFPVHVEESAVLLDDEGASQTPQSAESQVLEAFLAQHYLGVPMPAVLVVSEPVDKGLLSALSEQHGFKVTAVHQPREQRRAWLDMAQTNAALQLARLLAEEGSQQARTRALAEALDLAMEDLAALRIECFDISHTAGEATQASCVVFQQHAMQNAQYRRYRIEDITPGDDYAAMRQVLTRRYGKVAEALAQAKHEGRLPSAQERMPDLVLVDGGKGQVSMAREVFTELGLDLALIVGVEKGEGRKVGLEELVFADGRDKVYLGADSAALMLVAQIRDEAHRFAITGMRAQRARVRVDGGKLEEIPGVGPKRRAKLLQRFGGVRGVAQASAKDLATVDGISPELAQEIYRALH
;
A
#
# COMPACT_ATOMS: atom_id res chain seq x y z
N MET A 1 -52.18 54.96 55.68
CA MET A 1 -52.50 54.60 54.30
C MET A 1 -51.53 53.47 53.89
N PRO A 2 -52.05 52.30 53.52
CA PRO A 2 -51.25 51.10 53.39
C PRO A 2 -50.76 50.92 51.95
N VAL A 3 -49.56 50.36 51.80
CA VAL A 3 -48.98 49.93 50.55
C VAL A 3 -49.08 48.42 50.50
N ALA A 4 -49.66 47.95 49.43
CA ALA A 4 -49.89 46.53 49.16
C ALA A 4 -48.58 45.79 48.86
N GLY A 5 -48.38 44.59 49.47
CA GLY A 5 -47.32 43.63 49.17
C GLY A 5 -47.69 42.78 47.96
N HIS A 6 -46.75 42.66 47.04
CA HIS A 6 -46.80 41.63 46.01
C HIS A 6 -46.01 40.42 46.49
N ALA A 7 -46.70 39.29 46.59
CA ALA A 7 -46.09 37.99 46.77
C ALA A 7 -45.53 37.51 45.42
N GLN A 8 -44.21 37.23 45.35
CA GLN A 8 -43.59 36.45 44.27
C GLN A 8 -43.62 34.97 44.61
N CYS A 9 -44.41 34.22 43.83
CA CYS A 9 -44.27 32.79 43.75
C CYS A 9 -42.94 32.46 43.02
N SER A 10 -42.03 31.80 43.69
CA SER A 10 -40.87 31.17 43.11
C SER A 10 -41.20 29.75 42.80
N ASP A 11 -41.52 29.44 41.52
CA ASP A 11 -41.52 28.09 41.01
C ASP A 11 -40.08 27.57 40.89
N ASN A 12 -39.69 26.78 41.86
CA ASN A 12 -38.47 25.98 41.80
C ASN A 12 -38.80 24.68 41.03
N MET A 13 -38.63 24.71 39.68
CA MET A 13 -38.52 23.46 38.92
C MET A 13 -37.17 22.81 39.21
N PRO A 14 -37.12 21.53 39.57
CA PRO A 14 -35.86 20.84 39.67
C PRO A 14 -35.26 20.65 38.27
N MET A 15 -34.05 21.19 38.04
CA MET A 15 -33.27 20.91 36.85
C MET A 15 -33.04 19.38 36.80
N SER A 16 -33.64 18.75 35.80
CA SER A 16 -33.34 17.35 35.45
C SER A 16 -31.85 17.19 35.16
N THR A 17 -31.17 16.44 35.99
CA THR A 17 -29.83 15.95 35.72
C THR A 17 -29.83 15.16 34.41
N PRO A 18 -28.85 15.32 33.50
CA PRO A 18 -28.79 14.55 32.27
C PRO A 18 -28.68 13.07 32.64
N ASP A 19 -29.57 12.26 32.10
CA ASP A 19 -29.60 10.81 32.23
C ASP A 19 -28.23 10.20 31.92
N THR A 20 -27.60 9.66 32.95
CA THR A 20 -26.45 8.78 32.78
C THR A 20 -26.93 7.54 32.03
N PRO A 21 -26.35 7.15 30.90
CA PRO A 21 -26.80 5.98 30.16
C PRO A 21 -26.61 4.74 31.06
N THR A 22 -27.73 4.16 31.51
CA THR A 22 -27.77 2.97 32.34
C THR A 22 -27.47 1.76 31.46
N HIS A 23 -26.29 1.15 31.65
CA HIS A 23 -25.98 -0.15 31.04
C HIS A 23 -26.98 -1.21 31.52
N SER A 24 -27.20 -2.23 30.70
CA SER A 24 -28.10 -3.31 31.05
C SER A 24 -27.62 -4.02 32.33
N GLU A 25 -28.55 -4.40 33.22
CA GLU A 25 -28.22 -5.17 34.42
C GLU A 25 -27.51 -6.49 34.09
N ALA A 26 -27.75 -7.07 32.92
CA ALA A 26 -27.09 -8.27 32.43
C ALA A 26 -25.60 -8.05 32.26
N LEU A 27 -25.22 -6.94 31.58
CA LEU A 27 -23.81 -6.56 31.37
C LEU A 27 -23.09 -6.29 32.69
N LEU A 28 -23.73 -5.58 33.62
CA LEU A 28 -23.15 -5.30 34.95
C LEU A 28 -22.96 -6.57 35.78
N ARG A 29 -23.85 -7.54 35.70
CA ARG A 29 -23.70 -8.86 36.31
C ARG A 29 -22.52 -9.65 35.72
N GLU A 30 -22.36 -9.60 34.41
CA GLU A 30 -21.24 -10.20 33.70
C GLU A 30 -19.91 -9.60 34.14
N VAL A 31 -19.82 -8.25 34.22
CA VAL A 31 -18.63 -7.54 34.73
C VAL A 31 -18.29 -7.96 36.18
N ALA A 32 -19.29 -8.08 37.03
CA ALA A 32 -19.09 -8.49 38.41
C ALA A 32 -18.59 -9.96 38.58
N ALA A 33 -18.96 -10.82 37.65
CA ALA A 33 -18.58 -12.24 37.60
C ALA A 33 -17.19 -12.51 37.01
N LEU A 34 -16.49 -11.50 36.49
CA LEU A 34 -15.18 -11.67 35.84
C LEU A 34 -14.10 -12.21 36.82
N PRO A 35 -13.18 -13.07 36.32
CA PRO A 35 -12.07 -13.58 37.11
C PRO A 35 -11.00 -12.51 37.37
N THR A 36 -10.20 -12.69 38.42
CA THR A 36 -9.03 -11.85 38.73
C THR A 36 -7.75 -12.30 37.99
N LEU A 37 -7.91 -12.98 36.87
CA LEU A 37 -6.84 -13.53 36.05
C LEU A 37 -6.47 -12.57 34.93
N PRO A 38 -5.23 -12.68 34.38
CA PRO A 38 -4.84 -11.92 33.20
C PRO A 38 -5.66 -12.33 31.98
N GLY A 39 -5.92 -11.36 31.06
CA GLY A 39 -6.70 -11.65 29.90
C GLY A 39 -6.89 -10.43 29.01
N VAL A 40 -7.65 -10.64 27.95
CA VAL A 40 -8.04 -9.64 26.96
C VAL A 40 -9.57 -9.50 26.97
N TYR A 41 -10.06 -8.27 26.89
CA TYR A 41 -11.48 -7.96 26.81
C TYR A 41 -11.79 -7.16 25.54
N ARG A 42 -13.00 -7.34 25.01
CA ARG A 42 -13.50 -6.69 23.79
C ARG A 42 -14.87 -6.09 24.09
N TYR A 43 -15.06 -4.85 23.65
CA TYR A 43 -16.32 -4.15 23.76
C TYR A 43 -16.99 -4.03 22.41
N PHE A 44 -18.31 -4.24 22.37
CA PHE A 44 -19.13 -4.21 21.16
C PHE A 44 -20.25 -3.20 21.30
N ASP A 45 -20.62 -2.56 20.19
CA ASP A 45 -21.78 -1.69 20.09
C ASP A 45 -23.09 -2.46 19.74
N ALA A 46 -24.19 -1.71 19.56
CA ALA A 46 -25.50 -2.26 19.20
C ALA A 46 -25.54 -2.91 17.80
N GLN A 47 -24.58 -2.62 16.93
CA GLN A 47 -24.42 -3.19 15.59
C GLN A 47 -23.39 -4.33 15.55
N ASP A 48 -22.98 -4.84 16.74
CA ASP A 48 -21.98 -5.88 16.91
C ASP A 48 -20.59 -5.52 16.35
N GLN A 49 -20.29 -4.20 16.24
CA GLN A 49 -18.97 -3.72 15.84
C GLN A 49 -18.07 -3.62 17.07
N VAL A 50 -16.79 -4.04 16.90
CA VAL A 50 -15.81 -3.95 17.99
C VAL A 50 -15.42 -2.50 18.22
N LEU A 51 -15.73 -1.96 19.38
CA LEU A 51 -15.36 -0.61 19.80
C LEU A 51 -13.91 -0.54 20.24
N TYR A 52 -13.53 -1.47 21.14
CA TYR A 52 -12.24 -1.45 21.83
C TYR A 52 -11.79 -2.87 22.19
N VAL A 53 -10.48 -3.09 22.14
CA VAL A 53 -9.79 -4.27 22.64
C VAL A 53 -8.78 -3.81 23.67
N GLY A 54 -8.75 -4.43 24.85
CA GLY A 54 -7.79 -4.09 25.88
C GLY A 54 -7.28 -5.30 26.63
N LYS A 55 -6.06 -5.22 27.14
CA LYS A 55 -5.46 -6.21 28.05
C LYS A 55 -5.71 -5.86 29.51
N ALA A 56 -5.64 -6.84 30.38
CA ALA A 56 -5.69 -6.67 31.83
C ALA A 56 -4.81 -7.70 32.53
N ILE A 57 -4.09 -7.28 33.58
CA ILE A 57 -3.46 -8.21 34.56
C ILE A 57 -4.54 -8.87 35.41
N SER A 58 -5.63 -8.15 35.66
CA SER A 58 -6.82 -8.64 36.35
C SER A 58 -8.05 -8.14 35.62
N LEU A 59 -8.71 -9.02 34.84
CA LEU A 59 -9.91 -8.70 34.07
C LEU A 59 -10.97 -8.03 34.95
N LYS A 60 -11.26 -8.59 36.14
CA LYS A 60 -12.27 -8.03 37.03
C LYS A 60 -11.98 -6.59 37.44
N LYS A 61 -10.76 -6.29 37.87
CA LYS A 61 -10.40 -4.92 38.31
C LYS A 61 -10.45 -3.94 37.18
N ARG A 62 -9.86 -4.30 36.04
CA ARG A 62 -9.72 -3.41 34.87
C ARG A 62 -11.07 -3.14 34.22
N VAL A 63 -11.86 -4.16 33.94
CA VAL A 63 -13.15 -3.99 33.28
C VAL A 63 -14.13 -3.23 34.20
N ALA A 64 -14.18 -3.58 35.53
CA ALA A 64 -15.04 -2.87 36.46
C ALA A 64 -14.74 -1.37 36.55
N SER A 65 -13.48 -0.95 36.38
CA SER A 65 -13.11 0.47 36.44
C SER A 65 -13.80 1.33 35.40
N TYR A 66 -14.14 0.80 34.20
CA TYR A 66 -14.86 1.51 33.15
C TYR A 66 -16.32 1.78 33.53
N PHE A 67 -16.94 0.91 34.30
CA PHE A 67 -18.38 1.01 34.65
C PHE A 67 -18.62 1.65 36.01
N GLN A 68 -17.60 1.76 36.86
CA GLN A 68 -17.69 2.31 38.22
C GLN A 68 -17.35 3.78 38.33
N LYS A 69 -16.51 4.29 37.40
CA LYS A 69 -16.11 5.70 37.37
C LYS A 69 -17.07 6.54 36.54
N ASN A 70 -17.27 7.79 36.97
CA ASN A 70 -18.02 8.75 36.15
C ASN A 70 -17.10 9.36 35.10
N HIS A 71 -17.28 8.98 33.87
CA HIS A 71 -16.54 9.45 32.71
C HIS A 71 -17.24 10.58 31.95
N GLY A 72 -18.20 11.28 32.59
CA GLY A 72 -19.04 12.30 31.95
C GLY A 72 -18.23 13.36 31.16
N GLY A 73 -18.59 13.56 29.89
CA GLY A 73 -17.95 14.54 29.00
C GLY A 73 -16.63 14.12 28.40
N THR A 74 -16.10 12.94 28.73
CA THR A 74 -14.85 12.43 28.13
C THR A 74 -15.13 11.47 26.97
N ARG A 75 -14.13 11.25 26.10
CA ARG A 75 -14.20 10.25 25.02
C ARG A 75 -14.35 8.82 25.56
N ILE A 76 -13.79 8.54 26.73
CA ILE A 76 -14.01 7.27 27.47
C ILE A 76 -15.49 7.11 27.77
N GLY A 77 -16.12 8.12 28.33
CA GLY A 77 -17.56 8.13 28.59
C GLY A 77 -18.37 7.89 27.32
N HIS A 78 -17.98 8.50 26.21
CA HIS A 78 -18.62 8.27 24.92
C HIS A 78 -18.41 6.85 24.36
N MET A 79 -17.24 6.23 24.58
CA MET A 79 -17.05 4.81 24.27
C MET A 79 -17.87 3.93 25.18
N VAL A 80 -17.77 4.16 26.49
CA VAL A 80 -18.47 3.37 27.52
C VAL A 80 -19.98 3.41 27.29
N SER A 81 -20.56 4.60 26.98
CA SER A 81 -22.00 4.73 26.68
C SER A 81 -22.50 3.91 25.49
N LYS A 82 -21.61 3.50 24.59
CA LYS A 82 -21.93 2.68 23.42
C LYS A 82 -21.78 1.18 23.65
N ILE A 83 -21.21 0.76 24.79
CA ILE A 83 -20.99 -0.66 25.07
C ILE A 83 -22.33 -1.34 25.36
N VAL A 84 -22.67 -2.30 24.51
CA VAL A 84 -23.87 -3.14 24.70
C VAL A 84 -23.49 -4.56 25.11
N ARG A 85 -22.34 -5.06 24.65
CA ARG A 85 -21.88 -6.43 24.88
C ARG A 85 -20.37 -6.46 25.14
N MET A 86 -19.93 -7.42 25.88
CA MET A 86 -18.52 -7.64 26.20
C MET A 86 -18.16 -9.11 25.97
N GLU A 87 -16.93 -9.34 25.56
CA GLU A 87 -16.31 -10.68 25.54
C GLU A 87 -14.95 -10.62 26.19
N THR A 88 -14.60 -11.69 26.91
CA THR A 88 -13.30 -11.81 27.56
C THR A 88 -12.62 -13.12 27.23
N THR A 89 -11.29 -13.10 27.18
CA THR A 89 -10.44 -14.27 26.97
C THR A 89 -9.38 -14.30 28.08
N VAL A 90 -9.40 -15.31 28.94
CA VAL A 90 -8.39 -15.52 29.96
C VAL A 90 -7.14 -16.12 29.33
N VAL A 91 -5.97 -15.65 29.74
CA VAL A 91 -4.66 -16.12 29.27
C VAL A 91 -3.76 -16.47 30.46
N ARG A 92 -2.61 -17.10 30.19
CA ARG A 92 -1.71 -17.62 31.27
C ARG A 92 -0.77 -16.54 31.81
N SER A 93 -0.43 -15.54 30.98
CA SER A 93 0.53 -14.49 31.32
C SER A 93 0.14 -13.14 30.76
N GLU A 94 0.73 -12.08 31.31
CA GLU A 94 0.58 -10.72 30.76
C GLU A 94 1.17 -10.58 29.35
N ALA A 95 2.28 -11.26 29.07
CA ALA A 95 2.88 -11.29 27.74
C ALA A 95 1.92 -11.91 26.70
N GLU A 96 1.24 -13.01 27.07
CA GLU A 96 0.24 -13.64 26.21
C GLU A 96 -0.98 -12.71 26.01
N ALA A 97 -1.40 -11.98 27.07
CA ALA A 97 -2.47 -10.98 26.95
C ALA A 97 -2.09 -9.87 25.97
N LEU A 98 -0.88 -9.35 26.04
CA LEU A 98 -0.37 -8.30 25.17
C LEU A 98 -0.34 -8.74 23.69
N LEU A 99 0.17 -9.94 23.42
CA LEU A 99 0.23 -10.49 22.07
C LEU A 99 -1.18 -10.74 21.49
N LEU A 100 -2.08 -11.29 22.31
CA LEU A 100 -3.46 -11.54 21.90
C LEU A 100 -4.23 -10.25 21.65
N GLU A 101 -4.08 -9.23 22.51
CA GLU A 101 -4.64 -7.89 22.32
C GLU A 101 -4.26 -7.32 20.97
N ASN A 102 -2.95 -7.28 20.65
CA ASN A 102 -2.46 -6.71 19.40
C ASN A 102 -2.87 -7.50 18.16
N ASN A 103 -2.93 -8.83 18.25
CA ASN A 103 -3.50 -9.66 17.18
C ASN A 103 -4.98 -9.35 16.94
N LEU A 104 -5.76 -9.18 17.99
CA LEU A 104 -7.18 -8.83 17.90
C LEU A 104 -7.37 -7.39 17.37
N ILE A 105 -6.57 -6.43 17.82
CA ILE A 105 -6.58 -5.05 17.27
C ILE A 105 -6.33 -5.09 15.77
N LYS A 106 -5.33 -5.81 15.31
CA LYS A 106 -4.96 -5.92 13.89
C LYS A 106 -6.03 -6.62 13.05
N THR A 107 -6.69 -7.64 13.62
CA THR A 107 -7.70 -8.44 12.90
C THR A 107 -9.05 -7.75 12.88
N LEU A 108 -9.49 -7.17 14.01
CA LEU A 108 -10.84 -6.64 14.22
C LEU A 108 -10.96 -5.15 13.89
N ASN A 109 -9.83 -4.43 13.78
CA ASN A 109 -9.78 -3.00 13.48
C ASN A 109 -10.68 -2.13 14.38
N PRO A 110 -10.59 -2.21 15.70
CA PRO A 110 -11.47 -1.52 16.62
C PRO A 110 -11.31 0.00 16.52
N LYS A 111 -12.41 0.73 16.72
CA LYS A 111 -12.48 2.19 16.52
C LYS A 111 -11.65 2.99 17.51
N TYR A 112 -11.48 2.50 18.74
CA TYR A 112 -10.85 3.23 19.84
C TYR A 112 -9.43 2.73 20.18
N ASN A 113 -8.81 1.90 19.33
CA ASN A 113 -7.41 1.49 19.48
C ASN A 113 -6.52 2.14 18.43
N ILE A 114 -5.27 2.41 18.80
CA ILE A 114 -4.23 2.79 17.81
C ILE A 114 -4.02 1.61 16.87
N LEU A 115 -4.14 1.84 15.57
CA LEU A 115 -4.03 0.80 14.55
C LEU A 115 -3.03 1.20 13.47
N PHE A 116 -2.09 0.31 13.18
CA PHE A 116 -1.18 0.39 12.05
C PHE A 116 -1.65 -0.52 10.91
N ARG A 117 -2.07 0.07 9.80
CA ARG A 117 -2.49 -0.64 8.59
C ARG A 117 -1.29 -0.84 7.66
N ASP A 118 -0.55 -1.91 7.83
CA ASP A 118 0.55 -2.28 6.93
C ASP A 118 0.44 -3.74 6.52
N ASP A 119 -0.19 -3.98 5.37
CA ASP A 119 -0.38 -5.31 4.78
C ASP A 119 0.74 -5.70 3.81
N LYS A 120 1.75 -4.85 3.62
CA LYS A 120 2.78 -5.07 2.62
C LYS A 120 4.00 -5.73 3.23
N SER A 121 4.29 -6.96 2.81
CA SER A 121 5.58 -7.61 3.11
C SER A 121 6.76 -6.76 2.64
N TYR A 122 7.85 -6.79 3.39
CA TYR A 122 9.07 -6.11 3.02
C TYR A 122 9.70 -6.71 1.77
N PRO A 123 10.33 -5.90 0.92
CA PRO A 123 11.12 -6.37 -0.17
C PRO A 123 12.53 -6.81 0.27
N TYR A 124 13.09 -7.76 -0.48
CA TYR A 124 14.43 -8.31 -0.29
C TYR A 124 15.24 -8.23 -1.58
N LEU A 125 16.55 -8.17 -1.45
CA LEU A 125 17.46 -8.51 -2.51
C LEU A 125 17.67 -10.03 -2.47
N LYS A 126 17.25 -10.74 -3.53
CA LYS A 126 17.42 -12.19 -3.67
C LYS A 126 18.63 -12.48 -4.53
N MET A 127 19.53 -13.35 -4.07
CA MET A 127 20.55 -13.99 -4.87
C MET A 127 20.19 -15.47 -5.04
N THR A 128 20.04 -15.92 -6.28
CA THR A 128 19.74 -17.35 -6.54
C THR A 128 20.97 -18.19 -6.21
N ALA A 129 20.74 -19.36 -5.62
CA ALA A 129 21.84 -20.31 -5.42
C ALA A 129 22.37 -20.78 -6.78
N ALA A 130 23.67 -20.81 -6.94
CA ALA A 130 24.33 -21.48 -8.06
C ALA A 130 24.46 -22.97 -7.74
N ASN A 131 24.18 -23.83 -8.72
CA ASN A 131 24.42 -25.25 -8.63
C ASN A 131 25.68 -25.63 -9.48
N PRO A 132 26.84 -25.76 -8.86
CA PRO A 132 28.07 -26.10 -9.58
C PRO A 132 28.02 -27.48 -10.25
N GLN A 133 27.19 -28.38 -9.75
CA GLN A 133 27.06 -29.76 -10.24
C GLN A 133 26.09 -29.90 -11.43
N ALA A 134 25.37 -28.88 -11.79
CA ALA A 134 24.46 -28.92 -12.96
C ALA A 134 25.21 -29.16 -14.30
N ALA A 135 26.54 -29.01 -14.32
CA ALA A 135 27.35 -29.28 -15.49
C ALA A 135 27.50 -30.78 -15.82
N SER A 136 27.24 -31.69 -14.87
CA SER A 136 27.44 -33.15 -15.02
C SER A 136 26.18 -33.88 -15.55
N ASP A 137 25.01 -33.29 -15.47
CA ASP A 137 23.75 -33.89 -15.94
C ASP A 137 23.54 -33.62 -17.44
N SER A 138 23.97 -34.56 -18.26
CA SER A 138 23.91 -34.51 -19.74
C SER A 138 22.46 -34.56 -20.29
N SER A 139 21.43 -34.79 -19.46
CA SER A 139 20.04 -34.88 -19.86
C SER A 139 19.31 -33.53 -20.00
N ALA A 140 19.87 -32.42 -19.48
CA ALA A 140 19.26 -31.08 -19.50
C ALA A 140 19.78 -30.16 -20.64
N ARG A 141 20.62 -30.66 -21.56
CA ARG A 141 21.21 -29.85 -22.65
C ARG A 141 20.20 -29.56 -23.77
N LYS A 142 19.36 -28.53 -23.60
CA LYS A 142 18.53 -27.97 -24.70
C LYS A 142 19.12 -26.71 -25.35
N SER A 143 20.30 -26.19 -24.96
CA SER A 143 20.93 -25.05 -25.61
C SER A 143 22.42 -25.30 -25.86
N GLY A 144 22.79 -25.29 -27.11
CA GLY A 144 24.00 -25.83 -27.70
C GLY A 144 25.32 -25.08 -27.48
N LYS A 145 25.62 -24.47 -26.33
CA LYS A 145 26.95 -23.95 -26.01
C LYS A 145 27.47 -24.53 -24.72
N PRO A 146 28.66 -25.19 -24.73
CA PRO A 146 29.31 -25.68 -23.50
C PRO A 146 29.67 -24.50 -22.58
N GLY A 147 29.32 -24.58 -21.30
CA GLY A 147 29.77 -23.64 -20.28
C GLY A 147 28.87 -22.45 -19.93
N THR A 148 27.65 -22.37 -20.49
CA THR A 148 26.73 -21.23 -20.25
C THR A 148 25.37 -21.67 -19.70
N ASP A 149 25.37 -22.56 -18.70
CA ASP A 149 24.14 -22.95 -17.99
C ASP A 149 23.75 -21.83 -16.98
N PRO A 150 22.53 -21.27 -17.07
CA PRO A 150 22.09 -20.24 -16.14
C PRO A 150 22.11 -20.67 -14.67
N GLN A 151 22.02 -21.98 -14.38
CA GLN A 151 22.04 -22.51 -13.02
C GLN A 151 23.42 -22.42 -12.36
N GLN A 152 24.51 -22.25 -13.14
CA GLN A 152 25.87 -22.05 -12.62
C GLN A 152 26.14 -20.62 -12.19
N PHE A 153 25.35 -19.66 -12.67
CA PHE A 153 25.56 -18.23 -12.45
C PHE A 153 24.45 -17.63 -11.61
N SER A 154 24.72 -17.29 -10.37
CA SER A 154 23.77 -16.65 -9.47
C SER A 154 23.19 -15.37 -10.07
N ARG A 155 21.87 -15.17 -9.89
CA ARG A 155 21.14 -13.99 -10.34
C ARG A 155 20.78 -13.11 -9.17
N VAL A 156 20.96 -11.81 -9.31
CA VAL A 156 20.46 -10.80 -8.36
C VAL A 156 19.10 -10.31 -8.83
N ALA A 157 18.10 -10.32 -7.94
CA ALA A 157 16.75 -9.90 -8.26
C ALA A 157 16.06 -9.22 -7.08
N TYR A 158 15.11 -8.34 -7.40
CA TYR A 158 14.11 -7.86 -6.46
C TYR A 158 13.15 -9.00 -6.10
N TYR A 159 12.86 -9.14 -4.82
CA TYR A 159 11.96 -10.18 -4.35
C TYR A 159 11.02 -9.66 -3.25
N ARG A 160 9.80 -10.14 -3.27
CA ARG A 160 8.79 -9.92 -2.23
C ARG A 160 7.94 -11.17 -2.12
N GLY A 161 7.95 -11.81 -0.97
CA GLY A 161 7.22 -13.06 -0.73
C GLY A 161 7.90 -13.92 0.33
N GLY A 162 7.50 -15.16 0.45
CA GLY A 162 8.06 -16.13 1.40
C GLY A 162 9.52 -16.50 1.09
N ILE A 163 10.35 -16.65 2.13
CA ILE A 163 11.78 -16.98 1.99
C ILE A 163 11.96 -18.48 1.73
N GLU A 164 12.60 -18.83 0.62
CA GLU A 164 12.97 -20.21 0.29
C GLU A 164 14.39 -20.53 0.77
N LYS A 165 14.58 -21.61 1.53
CA LYS A 165 15.88 -22.00 2.13
C LYS A 165 17.03 -22.17 1.12
N LYS A 166 16.72 -22.44 -0.16
CA LYS A 166 17.73 -22.68 -1.21
C LYS A 166 18.40 -21.41 -1.75
N HIS A 167 17.87 -20.21 -1.46
CA HIS A 167 18.37 -18.94 -1.99
C HIS A 167 18.86 -18.03 -0.87
N HIS A 168 19.68 -17.05 -1.20
CA HIS A 168 20.13 -16.04 -0.25
C HIS A 168 19.28 -14.79 -0.37
N TYR A 169 18.81 -14.29 0.78
CA TYR A 169 18.00 -13.09 0.89
C TYR A 169 18.67 -12.09 1.81
N PHE A 170 18.77 -10.86 1.34
CA PHE A 170 19.35 -9.74 2.09
C PHE A 170 18.28 -8.68 2.31
N GLY A 171 18.19 -8.13 3.50
CA GLY A 171 17.16 -7.24 3.98
C GLY A 171 16.59 -7.70 5.32
N PRO A 172 15.38 -7.28 5.71
CA PRO A 172 14.40 -6.54 4.89
C PRO A 172 14.83 -5.12 4.52
N TYR A 173 14.36 -4.62 3.37
CA TYR A 173 14.57 -3.23 2.95
C TYR A 173 13.30 -2.41 3.20
N PRO A 174 13.40 -1.11 3.56
CA PRO A 174 12.24 -0.28 3.85
C PRO A 174 11.38 0.01 2.62
N SER A 175 11.97 0.00 1.40
CA SER A 175 11.26 0.29 0.17
C SER A 175 11.76 -0.50 -1.03
N ALA A 176 10.93 -0.59 -2.08
CA ALA A 176 11.32 -1.19 -3.36
C ALA A 176 12.45 -0.40 -4.05
N TRP A 177 12.52 0.91 -3.82
CA TRP A 177 13.57 1.77 -4.36
C TRP A 177 14.92 1.43 -3.74
N ALA A 178 15.00 1.27 -2.42
CA ALA A 178 16.22 0.88 -1.70
C ALA A 178 16.79 -0.46 -2.20
N VAL A 179 15.94 -1.45 -2.49
CA VAL A 179 16.38 -2.71 -3.11
C VAL A 179 16.95 -2.48 -4.51
N LYS A 180 16.30 -1.64 -5.32
CA LYS A 180 16.78 -1.34 -6.68
C LYS A 180 18.15 -0.64 -6.66
N GLU A 181 18.35 0.30 -5.73
CA GLU A 181 19.67 0.91 -5.51
C GLU A 181 20.72 -0.13 -5.13
N ALA A 182 20.40 -1.02 -4.18
CA ALA A 182 21.30 -2.09 -3.81
C ALA A 182 21.63 -3.00 -5.02
N ILE A 183 20.66 -3.34 -5.87
CA ILE A 183 20.89 -4.08 -7.11
C ILE A 183 21.82 -3.31 -8.07
N LEU A 184 21.59 -2.01 -8.26
CA LEU A 184 22.45 -1.17 -9.09
C LEU A 184 23.89 -1.13 -8.56
N LEU A 185 24.06 -1.11 -7.23
CA LEU A 185 25.35 -1.19 -6.60
C LEU A 185 26.05 -2.54 -6.86
N MET A 186 25.31 -3.66 -6.74
CA MET A 186 25.83 -5.00 -7.05
C MET A 186 26.28 -5.11 -8.52
N GLN A 187 25.53 -4.50 -9.43
CA GLN A 187 25.93 -4.40 -10.83
C GLN A 187 27.19 -3.54 -11.03
N LYS A 188 27.29 -2.40 -10.33
CA LYS A 188 28.39 -1.44 -10.49
C LYS A 188 29.71 -1.99 -9.96
N VAL A 189 29.68 -2.63 -8.79
CA VAL A 189 30.89 -3.12 -8.09
C VAL A 189 31.23 -4.53 -8.52
N PHE A 190 30.30 -5.48 -8.42
CA PHE A 190 30.55 -6.92 -8.62
C PHE A 190 30.09 -7.44 -9.98
N ARG A 191 29.51 -6.60 -10.84
CA ARG A 191 29.08 -6.92 -12.21
C ARG A 191 28.17 -8.16 -12.31
N LEU A 192 27.31 -8.38 -11.30
CA LEU A 192 26.44 -9.54 -11.24
C LEU A 192 25.24 -9.41 -12.19
N ARG A 193 24.83 -10.54 -12.76
CA ARG A 193 23.68 -10.59 -13.68
C ARG A 193 22.36 -10.36 -12.96
N THR A 194 21.44 -9.68 -13.66
CA THR A 194 20.06 -9.49 -13.20
C THR A 194 19.02 -10.05 -14.16
N CYS A 195 19.45 -10.48 -15.36
CA CYS A 195 18.57 -11.03 -16.39
C CYS A 195 17.95 -12.38 -15.98
N GLU A 196 16.77 -12.66 -16.49
CA GLU A 196 16.07 -13.94 -16.29
C GLU A 196 16.76 -15.07 -17.00
N ASP A 197 16.58 -16.32 -16.53
CA ASP A 197 17.26 -17.50 -17.06
C ASP A 197 16.86 -17.77 -18.52
N SER A 198 15.61 -17.48 -18.91
CA SER A 198 15.15 -17.54 -20.30
C SER A 198 15.91 -16.54 -21.20
N VAL A 199 16.13 -15.32 -20.70
CA VAL A 199 16.91 -14.31 -21.44
C VAL A 199 18.38 -14.68 -21.49
N PHE A 200 18.94 -15.23 -20.40
CA PHE A 200 20.30 -15.71 -20.32
C PHE A 200 20.60 -16.80 -21.36
N SER A 201 19.76 -17.84 -21.40
CA SER A 201 19.94 -19.01 -22.27
C SER A 201 19.81 -18.69 -23.75
N ASN A 202 19.05 -17.67 -24.11
CA ASN A 202 18.79 -17.30 -25.51
C ASN A 202 19.75 -16.22 -26.05
N ARG A 203 20.77 -15.79 -25.28
CA ARG A 203 21.72 -14.78 -25.69
C ARG A 203 22.81 -15.34 -26.61
N THR A 204 23.03 -14.65 -27.74
CA THR A 204 24.11 -14.96 -28.70
C THR A 204 25.19 -13.89 -28.70
N ARG A 205 24.91 -12.70 -28.16
CA ARG A 205 25.83 -11.55 -28.05
C ARG A 205 25.66 -10.85 -26.70
N PRO A 206 26.69 -10.15 -26.20
CA PRO A 206 26.60 -9.38 -24.94
C PRO A 206 25.48 -8.34 -25.00
N CYS A 207 24.83 -8.13 -23.86
CA CYS A 207 23.80 -7.08 -23.73
C CYS A 207 24.42 -5.73 -23.36
N LEU A 208 23.59 -4.68 -23.34
CA LEU A 208 24.00 -3.33 -22.96
C LEU A 208 24.68 -3.29 -21.57
N LEU A 209 24.21 -4.08 -20.60
CA LEU A 209 24.82 -4.11 -19.25
C LEU A 209 26.28 -4.56 -19.27
N TYR A 210 26.67 -5.46 -20.19
CA TYR A 210 28.06 -5.83 -20.38
C TYR A 210 28.86 -4.66 -20.98
N GLN A 211 28.32 -4.00 -22.03
CA GLN A 211 28.99 -2.89 -22.69
C GLN A 211 29.26 -1.70 -21.76
N ILE A 212 28.30 -1.41 -20.85
CA ILE A 212 28.46 -0.35 -19.83
C ILE A 212 29.13 -0.86 -18.53
N LYS A 213 29.78 -2.04 -18.56
CA LYS A 213 30.51 -2.65 -17.45
C LYS A 213 29.67 -2.87 -16.17
N ARG A 214 28.38 -3.19 -16.34
CA ARG A 214 27.44 -3.52 -15.25
C ARG A 214 27.13 -5.01 -15.13
N CYS A 215 27.70 -5.84 -16.01
CA CYS A 215 27.59 -7.30 -15.99
C CYS A 215 28.88 -7.88 -16.60
N SER A 216 29.38 -8.98 -16.04
CA SER A 216 30.58 -9.69 -16.53
C SER A 216 30.34 -10.54 -17.78
N GLY A 217 29.08 -10.63 -18.28
CA GLY A 217 28.73 -11.33 -19.53
C GLY A 217 28.78 -12.86 -19.45
N PRO A 218 28.31 -13.50 -18.37
CA PRO A 218 28.37 -14.96 -18.24
C PRO A 218 27.54 -15.72 -19.28
N CYS A 219 26.49 -15.08 -19.82
CA CYS A 219 25.61 -15.67 -20.84
C CYS A 219 26.31 -15.92 -22.20
N VAL A 220 27.45 -15.29 -22.44
CA VAL A 220 28.25 -15.44 -23.66
C VAL A 220 29.69 -15.94 -23.38
N GLY A 221 29.96 -16.37 -22.12
CA GLY A 221 31.22 -16.98 -21.74
C GLY A 221 32.39 -16.00 -21.54
N HIS A 222 32.13 -14.70 -21.27
CA HIS A 222 33.17 -13.70 -21.01
C HIS A 222 33.80 -13.81 -19.62
N VAL A 223 33.22 -14.57 -18.71
CA VAL A 223 33.71 -14.84 -17.35
C VAL A 223 33.57 -16.34 -17.06
N SER A 224 34.54 -16.91 -16.35
CA SER A 224 34.48 -18.30 -15.91
C SER A 224 33.45 -18.45 -14.77
N ALA A 225 32.91 -19.65 -14.58
CA ALA A 225 32.01 -19.94 -13.47
C ALA A 225 32.70 -19.76 -12.11
N ALA A 226 34.03 -20.05 -12.02
CA ALA A 226 34.80 -19.89 -10.80
C ALA A 226 35.00 -18.41 -10.41
N ASP A 227 35.38 -17.56 -11.38
CA ASP A 227 35.56 -16.12 -11.16
C ASP A 227 34.25 -15.45 -10.81
N TYR A 228 33.17 -15.80 -11.53
CA TYR A 228 31.83 -15.30 -11.22
C TYR A 228 31.34 -15.71 -9.81
N ALA A 229 31.60 -16.95 -9.41
CA ALA A 229 31.29 -17.41 -8.07
C ALA A 229 32.11 -16.66 -6.99
N GLN A 230 33.33 -16.23 -7.30
CA GLN A 230 34.10 -15.36 -6.39
C GLN A 230 33.43 -13.98 -6.24
N ASP A 231 33.05 -13.36 -7.37
CA ASP A 231 32.35 -12.08 -7.35
C ASP A 231 31.03 -12.16 -6.56
N VAL A 232 30.31 -13.30 -6.66
CA VAL A 232 29.08 -13.57 -5.86
C VAL A 232 29.41 -13.66 -4.36
N ARG A 233 30.49 -14.37 -3.98
CA ARG A 233 30.89 -14.46 -2.56
C ARG A 233 31.30 -13.10 -2.00
N ASP A 234 32.04 -12.31 -2.75
CA ASP A 234 32.44 -10.96 -2.34
C ASP A 234 31.23 -10.04 -2.18
N ALA A 235 30.25 -10.13 -3.09
CA ALA A 235 28.97 -9.42 -2.98
C ALA A 235 28.15 -9.85 -1.76
N GLN A 236 28.10 -11.14 -1.45
CA GLN A 236 27.40 -11.67 -0.26
C GLN A 236 28.05 -11.15 1.02
N ARG A 237 29.38 -11.23 1.13
CA ARG A 237 30.12 -10.70 2.29
C ARG A 237 29.92 -9.20 2.47
N PHE A 238 29.94 -8.45 1.37
CA PHE A 238 29.66 -7.03 1.41
C PHE A 238 28.23 -6.73 1.93
N LEU A 239 27.22 -7.47 1.49
CA LEU A 239 25.84 -7.31 1.96
C LEU A 239 25.66 -7.74 3.42
N GLN A 240 26.52 -8.62 3.93
CA GLN A 240 26.56 -9.05 5.33
C GLN A 240 27.32 -8.11 6.26
N GLY A 241 27.94 -7.03 5.70
CA GLY A 241 28.65 -6.02 6.47
C GLY A 241 30.17 -6.17 6.51
N ASP A 242 30.74 -7.19 5.85
CA ASP A 242 32.21 -7.44 5.83
C ASP A 242 32.89 -6.61 4.73
N ALA A 243 32.48 -5.36 4.55
CA ALA A 243 32.92 -4.51 3.45
C ALA A 243 34.44 -4.23 3.43
N GLN A 244 35.08 -4.07 4.61
CA GLN A 244 36.50 -3.84 4.74
C GLN A 244 37.33 -5.04 4.30
N GLU A 245 36.89 -6.24 4.62
CA GLU A 245 37.58 -7.47 4.19
C GLU A 245 37.44 -7.72 2.70
N VAL A 246 36.26 -7.39 2.12
CA VAL A 246 36.04 -7.45 0.68
C VAL A 246 36.98 -6.46 -0.03
N LEU A 247 37.15 -5.24 0.51
CA LEU A 247 38.06 -4.23 -0.04
C LEU A 247 39.49 -4.74 -0.04
N LYS A 248 39.99 -5.25 1.08
CA LYS A 248 41.33 -5.86 1.19
C LYS A 248 41.54 -7.03 0.21
N SER A 249 40.53 -7.88 0.05
CA SER A 249 40.58 -9.00 -0.90
C SER A 249 40.69 -8.52 -2.35
N LEU A 250 39.92 -7.47 -2.73
CA LEU A 250 40.02 -6.88 -4.06
C LEU A 250 41.36 -6.21 -4.31
N GLU A 251 41.90 -5.49 -3.32
CA GLU A 251 43.23 -4.88 -3.37
C GLU A 251 44.33 -5.92 -3.53
N ALA A 252 44.31 -7.02 -2.77
CA ALA A 252 45.28 -8.11 -2.89
C ALA A 252 45.24 -8.76 -4.29
N ARG A 253 44.04 -9.00 -4.84
CA ARG A 253 43.88 -9.53 -6.20
C ARG A 253 44.37 -8.54 -7.25
N MET A 254 44.13 -7.26 -7.08
CA MET A 254 44.63 -6.19 -7.95
C MET A 254 46.17 -6.21 -8.00
N MET A 255 46.79 -6.27 -6.84
CA MET A 255 48.27 -6.33 -6.75
C MET A 255 48.83 -7.60 -7.40
N ALA A 256 48.20 -8.76 -7.16
CA ALA A 256 48.64 -10.03 -7.77
C ALA A 256 48.53 -10.03 -9.31
N HIS A 257 47.53 -9.36 -9.90
CA HIS A 257 47.44 -9.16 -11.34
C HIS A 257 48.50 -8.17 -11.86
N ALA A 258 48.76 -7.10 -11.11
CA ALA A 258 49.82 -6.14 -11.45
C ALA A 258 51.21 -6.78 -11.46
N GLU A 259 51.55 -7.63 -10.48
CA GLU A 259 52.78 -8.38 -10.40
C GLU A 259 52.97 -9.34 -11.60
N ARG A 260 51.89 -9.89 -12.13
CA ARG A 260 51.85 -10.73 -13.33
C ARG A 260 51.82 -9.94 -14.65
N LEU A 261 51.91 -8.60 -14.57
CA LEU A 261 51.83 -7.67 -15.71
C LEU A 261 50.47 -7.73 -16.46
N GLU A 262 49.42 -8.22 -15.79
CA GLU A 262 48.04 -8.30 -16.31
C GLU A 262 47.33 -6.98 -16.02
N PHE A 263 47.79 -5.89 -16.65
CA PHE A 263 47.39 -4.51 -16.29
C PHE A 263 45.90 -4.21 -16.55
N GLU A 264 45.25 -4.88 -17.52
CA GLU A 264 43.82 -4.69 -17.77
C GLU A 264 42.99 -5.23 -16.62
N GLN A 265 43.29 -6.44 -16.13
CA GLN A 265 42.61 -7.04 -14.98
C GLN A 265 42.88 -6.23 -13.70
N ALA A 266 44.11 -5.79 -13.49
CA ALA A 266 44.47 -4.92 -12.37
C ALA A 266 43.68 -3.57 -12.40
N ALA A 267 43.55 -2.96 -13.59
CA ALA A 267 42.79 -1.72 -13.76
C ALA A 267 41.27 -1.92 -13.50
N GLU A 268 40.73 -3.06 -13.88
CA GLU A 268 39.34 -3.40 -13.58
C GLU A 268 39.09 -3.55 -12.08
N LEU A 269 39.96 -4.26 -11.35
CA LEU A 269 39.90 -4.40 -9.89
C LEU A 269 40.10 -3.06 -9.18
N ARG A 270 41.02 -2.20 -9.65
CA ARG A 270 41.19 -0.84 -9.14
C ARG A 270 39.90 -0.02 -9.25
N ASN A 271 39.17 -0.12 -10.35
CA ASN A 271 37.92 0.57 -10.55
C ASN A 271 36.81 0.04 -9.61
N GLN A 272 36.82 -1.28 -9.32
CA GLN A 272 35.90 -1.88 -8.33
C GLN A 272 36.25 -1.40 -6.92
N VAL A 273 37.54 -1.38 -6.53
CA VAL A 273 38.03 -0.84 -5.26
C VAL A 273 37.58 0.62 -5.09
N ALA A 274 37.81 1.47 -6.10
CA ALA A 274 37.43 2.86 -6.06
C ALA A 274 35.90 3.03 -5.93
N ALA A 275 35.10 2.24 -6.65
CA ALA A 275 33.66 2.26 -6.56
C ALA A 275 33.15 1.84 -5.17
N LEU A 276 33.76 0.83 -4.57
CA LEU A 276 33.44 0.33 -3.24
C LEU A 276 33.84 1.34 -2.15
N SER A 277 35.07 1.89 -2.23
CA SER A 277 35.59 2.91 -1.30
C SER A 277 34.68 4.17 -1.30
N ASN A 278 34.25 4.64 -2.47
CA ASN A 278 33.33 5.77 -2.55
C ASN A 278 31.99 5.51 -1.83
N VAL A 279 31.45 4.30 -1.93
CA VAL A 279 30.24 3.90 -1.22
C VAL A 279 30.47 3.89 0.30
N LEU A 280 31.62 3.35 0.73
CA LEU A 280 31.98 3.32 2.15
C LEU A 280 32.20 4.72 2.72
N HIS A 281 32.87 5.62 1.99
CA HIS A 281 33.05 7.01 2.40
C HIS A 281 31.74 7.81 2.52
N GLN A 282 30.78 7.58 1.65
CA GLN A 282 29.46 8.20 1.73
C GLN A 282 28.63 7.69 2.93
N GLN A 283 28.94 6.50 3.40
CA GLN A 283 28.29 5.87 4.56
C GLN A 283 29.15 5.96 5.82
N SER A 284 30.14 6.91 5.86
CA SER A 284 31.19 7.02 6.90
C SER A 284 30.62 6.85 8.29
N VAL A 285 30.60 5.62 8.73
CA VAL A 285 30.40 5.27 10.10
C VAL A 285 30.86 3.84 10.35
N ASP A 286 32.04 3.75 10.81
CA ASP A 286 32.63 2.52 11.27
C ASP A 286 32.40 2.32 12.75
N ASN A 287 31.46 1.44 13.13
CA ASN A 287 31.58 0.68 14.36
C ASN A 287 31.01 -0.73 14.15
N VAL A 288 31.89 -1.68 14.22
CA VAL A 288 31.66 -3.12 13.99
C VAL A 288 30.65 -3.76 14.95
N SER A 289 30.21 -3.05 16.00
CA SER A 289 29.34 -3.60 17.05
C SER A 289 27.86 -3.65 16.71
N ASP A 290 27.40 -2.83 15.76
CA ASP A 290 25.96 -2.68 15.47
C ASP A 290 25.63 -3.12 14.05
N ARG A 291 25.70 -4.43 13.81
CA ARG A 291 25.44 -4.97 12.47
C ARG A 291 24.00 -4.78 12.04
N ASP A 292 23.04 -5.06 12.93
CA ASP A 292 21.61 -4.97 12.64
C ASP A 292 20.88 -4.22 13.75
N VAL A 293 20.33 -3.05 13.39
CA VAL A 293 19.60 -2.15 14.30
C VAL A 293 18.41 -1.56 13.60
N ASP A 294 17.29 -1.47 14.28
CA ASP A 294 16.17 -0.64 13.85
C ASP A 294 16.08 0.64 14.71
N ILE A 295 15.96 1.77 14.05
CA ILE A 295 15.86 3.09 14.69
C ILE A 295 14.41 3.57 14.52
N LEU A 296 13.77 3.85 15.65
CA LEU A 296 12.36 4.18 15.72
C LEU A 296 12.17 5.55 16.37
N ALA A 297 11.67 6.49 15.61
CA ALA A 297 11.35 7.83 16.10
C ALA A 297 9.87 8.13 15.90
N VAL A 298 9.25 8.70 16.92
CA VAL A 298 7.84 9.06 16.93
C VAL A 298 7.69 10.57 17.04
N LYS A 299 6.69 11.09 16.33
CA LYS A 299 6.21 12.46 16.48
C LYS A 299 4.69 12.47 16.48
N VAL A 300 4.10 13.17 17.43
CA VAL A 300 2.65 13.41 17.54
C VAL A 300 2.38 14.91 17.42
N GLN A 301 1.42 15.28 16.59
CA GLN A 301 0.99 16.68 16.42
C GLN A 301 -0.42 16.73 15.84
N GLY A 302 -1.29 17.58 16.39
CA GLY A 302 -2.66 17.79 15.87
C GLY A 302 -3.49 16.51 15.78
N GLY A 303 -3.37 15.61 16.76
CA GLY A 303 -4.12 14.34 16.79
C GLY A 303 -3.63 13.29 15.80
N LYS A 304 -2.57 13.57 15.06
CA LYS A 304 -1.90 12.64 14.12
C LYS A 304 -0.53 12.23 14.66
N ALA A 305 -0.07 11.07 14.25
CA ALA A 305 1.26 10.60 14.58
C ALA A 305 2.00 10.07 13.35
N CYS A 306 3.32 10.12 13.43
CA CYS A 306 4.22 9.46 12.48
C CYS A 306 5.26 8.67 13.27
N VAL A 307 5.40 7.39 12.95
CA VAL A 307 6.54 6.56 13.38
C VAL A 307 7.48 6.41 12.19
N ASN A 308 8.69 6.92 12.30
CA ASN A 308 9.73 6.73 11.28
C ASN A 308 10.62 5.55 11.69
N LEU A 309 10.61 4.50 10.88
CA LEU A 309 11.46 3.33 11.04
C LEU A 309 12.63 3.44 10.06
N ALA A 310 13.85 3.60 10.58
CA ALA A 310 15.07 3.53 9.80
C ALA A 310 15.75 2.17 10.07
N MET A 311 16.21 1.50 9.01
CA MET A 311 16.77 0.17 9.08
C MET A 311 18.27 0.18 8.82
N VAL A 312 19.05 -0.38 9.74
CA VAL A 312 20.49 -0.66 9.57
C VAL A 312 20.68 -2.16 9.52
N ARG A 313 21.34 -2.65 8.46
CA ARG A 313 21.67 -4.07 8.28
C ARG A 313 23.12 -4.19 7.79
N GLY A 314 23.87 -5.06 8.45
CA GLY A 314 25.31 -5.18 8.19
C GLY A 314 26.08 -3.87 8.41
N GLY A 315 25.68 -3.06 9.40
CA GLY A 315 26.25 -1.72 9.66
C GLY A 315 25.87 -0.65 8.64
N ARG A 316 25.00 -0.95 7.66
CA ARG A 316 24.61 -0.02 6.59
C ARG A 316 23.18 0.44 6.77
N HIS A 317 22.97 1.76 6.68
CA HIS A 317 21.64 2.36 6.65
C HIS A 317 20.94 2.04 5.33
N LEU A 318 19.85 1.27 5.38
CA LEU A 318 19.10 0.82 4.20
C LEU A 318 17.98 1.79 3.78
N GLY A 319 17.76 2.85 4.56
CA GLY A 319 16.73 3.86 4.33
C GLY A 319 15.65 3.86 5.41
N ASP A 320 14.70 4.78 5.25
CA ASP A 320 13.65 5.08 6.20
C ASP A 320 12.28 4.72 5.63
N ARG A 321 11.34 4.45 6.52
CA ARG A 321 9.93 4.27 6.18
C ARG A 321 9.04 4.93 7.24
N PRO A 322 8.20 5.91 6.85
CA PRO A 322 7.21 6.48 7.74
C PRO A 322 5.96 5.60 7.81
N TYR A 323 5.38 5.53 9.00
CA TYR A 323 4.10 4.86 9.30
C TYR A 323 3.18 5.86 9.98
N PHE A 324 1.92 5.89 9.54
CA PHE A 324 0.90 6.78 10.06
C PHE A 324 -0.23 5.95 10.67
N PRO A 325 -0.32 5.87 12.01
CA PRO A 325 -1.40 5.16 12.66
C PRO A 325 -2.72 5.92 12.53
N VAL A 326 -3.82 5.19 12.62
CA VAL A 326 -5.15 5.77 12.75
C VAL A 326 -5.63 5.71 14.20
N HIS A 327 -6.62 6.53 14.55
CA HIS A 327 -7.24 6.58 15.88
C HIS A 327 -6.31 7.02 17.03
N VAL A 328 -5.31 7.85 16.75
CA VAL A 328 -4.35 8.34 17.77
C VAL A 328 -5.04 9.19 18.84
N GLU A 329 -5.90 10.13 18.42
CA GLU A 329 -6.65 11.00 19.35
C GLU A 329 -7.62 10.20 20.22
N GLU A 330 -8.24 9.16 19.66
CA GLU A 330 -9.24 8.34 20.32
C GLU A 330 -8.63 7.46 21.41
N SER A 331 -7.35 7.10 21.27
CA SER A 331 -6.64 6.19 22.19
C SER A 331 -5.89 6.94 23.29
N ALA A 332 -5.36 8.13 23.02
CA ALA A 332 -4.59 8.90 23.99
C ALA A 332 -5.38 9.25 25.26
N VAL A 333 -6.70 9.44 25.13
CA VAL A 333 -7.59 9.77 26.25
C VAL A 333 -7.95 8.54 27.10
N LEU A 334 -7.87 7.33 26.55
CA LEU A 334 -8.27 6.10 27.25
C LEU A 334 -7.26 5.62 28.30
N LEU A 335 -6.03 6.11 28.27
CA LEU A 335 -4.92 5.63 29.08
C LEU A 335 -4.57 6.52 30.28
N ASP A 336 -5.06 7.76 30.31
CA ASP A 336 -4.85 8.70 31.45
C ASP A 336 -5.46 8.21 32.77
N ASP A 337 -6.25 7.12 32.75
CA ASP A 337 -6.95 6.57 33.92
C ASP A 337 -6.30 5.29 34.50
N GLU A 338 -5.14 4.88 34.00
CA GLU A 338 -4.36 3.77 34.57
C GLU A 338 -3.64 4.21 35.85
N GLY A 339 -4.34 4.20 36.97
CA GLY A 339 -3.82 4.51 38.30
C GLY A 339 -2.77 3.53 38.87
N ALA A 340 -1.87 3.01 38.02
CA ALA A 340 -0.82 2.07 38.42
C ALA A 340 0.59 2.45 37.97
N SER A 341 0.77 3.45 37.10
CA SER A 341 2.13 3.91 36.72
C SER A 341 2.37 5.31 37.30
N GLN A 342 3.45 5.47 38.05
CA GLN A 342 3.80 6.74 38.72
C GLN A 342 4.28 7.85 37.77
N THR A 343 4.29 7.62 36.46
CA THR A 343 4.60 8.61 35.42
C THR A 343 3.59 8.49 34.28
N PRO A 344 2.89 9.59 33.93
CA PRO A 344 2.00 9.60 32.76
C PRO A 344 2.84 9.29 31.52
N GLN A 345 2.46 8.26 30.75
CA GLN A 345 3.10 7.95 29.48
C GLN A 345 2.76 9.03 28.46
N SER A 346 3.75 9.49 27.71
CA SER A 346 3.52 10.44 26.60
C SER A 346 2.72 9.77 25.47
N ALA A 347 1.98 10.55 24.69
CA ALA A 347 1.30 10.05 23.51
C ALA A 347 2.28 9.41 22.52
N GLU A 348 3.49 9.94 22.42
CA GLU A 348 4.58 9.39 21.61
C GLU A 348 4.98 7.99 22.09
N SER A 349 5.12 7.77 23.42
CA SER A 349 5.45 6.45 23.99
C SER A 349 4.38 5.42 23.66
N GLN A 350 3.11 5.78 23.81
CA GLN A 350 1.97 4.90 23.51
C GLN A 350 1.92 4.51 22.03
N VAL A 351 2.13 5.46 21.12
CA VAL A 351 2.20 5.21 19.69
C VAL A 351 3.37 4.29 19.35
N LEU A 352 4.53 4.49 19.99
CA LEU A 352 5.71 3.67 19.79
C LEU A 352 5.47 2.22 20.24
N GLU A 353 4.91 2.02 21.44
CA GLU A 353 4.60 0.70 21.98
C GLU A 353 3.56 -0.04 21.13
N ALA A 354 2.51 0.66 20.68
CA ALA A 354 1.54 0.10 19.75
C ALA A 354 2.20 -0.30 18.41
N PHE A 355 3.14 0.51 17.90
CA PHE A 355 3.90 0.16 16.71
C PHE A 355 4.74 -1.09 16.91
N LEU A 356 5.55 -1.14 17.97
CA LEU A 356 6.41 -2.28 18.26
C LEU A 356 5.61 -3.59 18.39
N ALA A 357 4.51 -3.54 19.13
CA ALA A 357 3.64 -4.69 19.35
C ALA A 357 2.96 -5.17 18.06
N GLN A 358 2.49 -4.28 17.20
CA GLN A 358 1.78 -4.65 15.96
C GLN A 358 2.73 -4.99 14.81
N HIS A 359 3.85 -4.25 14.70
CA HIS A 359 4.76 -4.38 13.57
C HIS A 359 5.55 -5.69 13.62
N TYR A 360 6.15 -6.01 14.77
CA TYR A 360 7.05 -7.16 14.91
C TYR A 360 6.34 -8.50 15.15
N LEU A 361 5.02 -8.54 15.17
CA LEU A 361 4.27 -9.81 15.22
C LEU A 361 4.51 -10.71 13.99
N GLY A 362 4.82 -10.15 12.85
CA GLY A 362 4.98 -10.90 11.60
C GLY A 362 6.21 -10.53 10.78
N VAL A 363 7.11 -9.71 11.32
CA VAL A 363 8.29 -9.19 10.63
C VAL A 363 9.55 -9.57 11.41
N PRO A 364 10.66 -9.96 10.74
CA PRO A 364 11.94 -10.20 11.40
C PRO A 364 12.41 -8.96 12.16
N MET A 365 12.84 -9.16 13.40
CA MET A 365 13.26 -8.11 14.32
C MET A 365 14.76 -8.21 14.60
N PRO A 366 15.53 -7.09 14.66
CA PRO A 366 16.89 -7.10 15.17
C PRO A 366 16.93 -7.19 16.69
N ALA A 367 18.06 -7.65 17.24
CA ALA A 367 18.23 -7.75 18.70
C ALA A 367 18.31 -6.38 19.40
N VAL A 368 18.62 -5.33 18.67
CA VAL A 368 18.80 -3.97 19.18
C VAL A 368 17.84 -3.02 18.50
N LEU A 369 17.07 -2.30 19.29
CA LEU A 369 16.24 -1.18 18.85
C LEU A 369 16.81 0.12 19.44
N VAL A 370 16.90 1.17 18.64
CA VAL A 370 17.18 2.53 19.10
C VAL A 370 15.87 3.31 19.02
N VAL A 371 15.44 3.89 20.14
CA VAL A 371 14.07 4.44 20.26
C VAL A 371 14.09 5.86 20.78
N SER A 372 13.14 6.69 20.29
CA SER A 372 12.99 8.08 20.73
C SER A 372 12.33 8.20 22.11
N GLU A 373 11.51 7.24 22.49
CA GLU A 373 10.77 7.21 23.75
C GLU A 373 11.10 5.95 24.54
N PRO A 374 10.97 5.99 25.88
CA PRO A 374 11.12 4.79 26.70
C PRO A 374 10.04 3.76 26.36
N VAL A 375 10.42 2.49 26.37
CA VAL A 375 9.54 1.35 26.05
C VAL A 375 9.37 0.49 27.28
N ASP A 376 8.17 -0.01 27.51
CA ASP A 376 7.86 -0.90 28.62
C ASP A 376 8.68 -2.18 28.58
N LYS A 377 9.19 -2.59 29.76
CA LYS A 377 10.02 -3.81 29.91
C LYS A 377 9.23 -5.09 29.66
N GLY A 378 7.93 -5.09 29.99
CA GLY A 378 7.03 -6.22 29.73
C GLY A 378 6.85 -6.47 28.24
N LEU A 379 6.68 -5.39 27.44
CA LEU A 379 6.63 -5.48 25.99
C LEU A 379 7.92 -6.06 25.41
N LEU A 380 9.10 -5.57 25.84
CA LEU A 380 10.38 -6.09 25.38
C LEU A 380 10.60 -7.56 25.76
N SER A 381 10.13 -7.97 26.93
CA SER A 381 10.17 -9.38 27.37
C SER A 381 9.30 -10.27 26.49
N ALA A 382 8.06 -9.84 26.19
CA ALA A 382 7.13 -10.55 25.33
C ALA A 382 7.66 -10.70 23.89
N LEU A 383 8.24 -9.65 23.34
CA LEU A 383 8.89 -9.69 22.01
C LEU A 383 10.12 -10.60 22.01
N SER A 384 10.92 -10.61 23.10
CA SER A 384 12.09 -11.50 23.22
C SER A 384 11.67 -12.97 23.26
N GLU A 385 10.60 -13.29 23.98
CA GLU A 385 10.03 -14.64 24.04
C GLU A 385 9.50 -15.10 22.70
N GLN A 386 8.77 -14.23 22.00
CA GLN A 386 8.20 -14.53 20.69
C GLN A 386 9.27 -14.81 19.63
N HIS A 387 10.35 -14.02 19.62
CA HIS A 387 11.43 -14.14 18.62
C HIS A 387 12.51 -15.14 19.01
N GLY A 388 12.52 -15.65 20.25
CA GLY A 388 13.49 -16.64 20.74
C GLY A 388 14.88 -16.09 21.03
N PHE A 389 15.05 -14.76 21.13
CA PHE A 389 16.30 -14.09 21.48
C PHE A 389 16.03 -12.80 22.27
N LYS A 390 17.03 -12.34 23.01
CA LYS A 390 16.89 -11.11 23.82
C LYS A 390 16.83 -9.87 22.95
N VAL A 391 15.75 -9.13 23.06
CA VAL A 391 15.54 -7.81 22.43
C VAL A 391 15.86 -6.72 23.45
N THR A 392 16.61 -5.70 23.02
CA THR A 392 16.97 -4.55 23.85
C THR A 392 16.59 -3.25 23.17
N ALA A 393 15.95 -2.34 23.91
CA ALA A 393 15.67 -0.98 23.45
C ALA A 393 16.65 -0.01 24.12
N VAL A 394 17.31 0.80 23.29
CA VAL A 394 18.24 1.84 23.71
C VAL A 394 17.56 3.18 23.56
N HIS A 395 17.11 3.74 24.68
CA HIS A 395 16.64 5.11 24.80
C HIS A 395 17.82 6.00 25.23
N GLN A 396 17.98 7.19 24.65
CA GLN A 396 19.12 8.09 24.85
C GLN A 396 20.49 7.49 24.42
N PRO A 397 20.61 7.09 23.16
CA PRO A 397 21.85 6.53 22.63
C PRO A 397 22.97 7.58 22.59
N ARG A 398 24.22 7.14 22.47
CA ARG A 398 25.40 7.99 22.33
C ARG A 398 25.97 7.91 20.92
N GLU A 399 26.86 8.83 20.60
CA GLU A 399 27.65 8.86 19.37
C GLU A 399 26.79 8.63 18.11
N GLN A 400 27.11 7.64 17.32
CA GLN A 400 26.48 7.33 16.07
C GLN A 400 25.00 6.96 16.18
N ARG A 401 24.63 6.12 17.14
CA ARG A 401 23.23 5.77 17.36
C ARG A 401 22.41 7.03 17.66
N ARG A 402 23.03 8.04 18.30
CA ARG A 402 22.42 9.34 18.53
C ARG A 402 22.17 10.07 17.21
N ALA A 403 23.16 10.12 16.33
CA ALA A 403 23.02 10.77 15.02
C ALA A 403 21.93 10.10 14.16
N TRP A 404 21.84 8.77 14.18
CA TRP A 404 20.77 8.04 13.51
C TRP A 404 19.39 8.38 14.10
N LEU A 405 19.28 8.45 15.43
CA LEU A 405 18.02 8.79 16.08
C LEU A 405 17.59 10.23 15.78
N ASP A 406 18.51 11.19 15.82
CA ASP A 406 18.24 12.59 15.51
C ASP A 406 17.76 12.75 14.05
N MET A 407 18.36 12.01 13.10
CA MET A 407 17.90 11.94 11.71
C MET A 407 16.50 11.34 11.60
N ALA A 408 16.21 10.23 12.27
CA ALA A 408 14.91 9.59 12.26
C ALA A 408 13.82 10.49 12.88
N GLN A 409 14.14 11.23 13.95
CA GLN A 409 13.22 12.23 14.56
C GLN A 409 12.93 13.37 13.61
N THR A 410 13.95 13.90 12.93
CA THR A 410 13.78 14.93 11.90
C THR A 410 12.88 14.44 10.77
N ASN A 411 13.10 13.21 10.29
CA ASN A 411 12.30 12.62 9.23
C ASN A 411 10.84 12.38 9.68
N ALA A 412 10.62 11.89 10.91
CA ALA A 412 9.28 11.75 11.47
C ALA A 412 8.52 13.09 11.50
N ALA A 413 9.17 14.16 11.95
CA ALA A 413 8.59 15.51 12.01
C ALA A 413 8.26 16.05 10.60
N LEU A 414 9.17 15.90 9.64
CA LEU A 414 8.97 16.35 8.26
C LEU A 414 7.83 15.59 7.58
N GLN A 415 7.76 14.27 7.75
CA GLN A 415 6.69 13.45 7.16
C GLN A 415 5.33 13.76 7.77
N LEU A 416 5.27 14.02 9.09
CA LEU A 416 4.03 14.42 9.76
C LEU A 416 3.58 15.81 9.32
N ALA A 417 4.49 16.77 9.23
CA ALA A 417 4.19 18.12 8.75
C ALA A 417 3.66 18.08 7.30
N ARG A 418 4.25 17.24 6.44
CA ARG A 418 3.77 17.02 5.07
C ARG A 418 2.35 16.45 5.05
N LEU A 419 2.05 15.43 5.87
CA LEU A 419 0.71 14.85 5.98
C LEU A 419 -0.32 15.89 6.38
N LEU A 420 -0.02 16.70 7.43
CA LEU A 420 -0.92 17.75 7.90
C LEU A 420 -1.15 18.86 6.86
N ALA A 421 -0.11 19.22 6.13
CA ALA A 421 -0.22 20.20 5.04
C ALA A 421 -1.05 19.66 3.87
N GLU A 422 -0.88 18.39 3.52
CA GLU A 422 -1.67 17.73 2.47
C GLU A 422 -3.16 17.65 2.86
N GLU A 423 -3.48 17.26 4.10
CA GLU A 423 -4.87 17.23 4.60
C GLU A 423 -5.51 18.63 4.62
N GLY A 424 -4.82 19.62 5.11
CA GLY A 424 -5.28 21.01 5.09
C GLY A 424 -5.51 21.54 3.67
N SER A 425 -4.63 21.21 2.74
CA SER A 425 -4.78 21.54 1.32
C SER A 425 -5.98 20.88 0.69
N GLN A 426 -6.28 19.60 1.00
CA GLN A 426 -7.45 18.89 0.46
C GLN A 426 -8.77 19.45 1.00
N GLN A 427 -8.83 19.82 2.28
CA GLN A 427 -10.00 20.51 2.85
C GLN A 427 -10.24 21.86 2.18
N ALA A 428 -9.19 22.64 1.96
CA ALA A 428 -9.28 23.92 1.27
C ALA A 428 -9.76 23.77 -0.18
N ARG A 429 -9.27 22.75 -0.89
CA ARG A 429 -9.74 22.42 -2.25
C ARG A 429 -11.20 22.00 -2.29
N THR A 430 -11.63 21.17 -1.33
CA THR A 430 -13.05 20.74 -1.24
C THR A 430 -13.95 21.93 -0.97
N ARG A 431 -13.56 22.82 -0.06
CA ARG A 431 -14.31 24.05 0.23
C ARG A 431 -14.41 24.94 -0.99
N ALA A 432 -13.31 25.20 -1.67
CA ALA A 432 -13.30 26.03 -2.88
C ALA A 432 -14.18 25.47 -3.99
N LEU A 433 -14.25 24.13 -4.15
CA LEU A 433 -15.16 23.51 -5.12
C LEU A 433 -16.61 23.64 -4.70
N ALA A 434 -16.95 23.43 -3.43
CA ALA A 434 -18.29 23.59 -2.92
C ALA A 434 -18.81 25.05 -3.08
N GLU A 435 -17.95 26.02 -2.78
CA GLU A 435 -18.23 27.45 -2.98
C GLU A 435 -18.41 27.80 -4.47
N ALA A 436 -17.54 27.30 -5.35
CA ALA A 436 -17.62 27.56 -6.80
C ALA A 436 -18.87 26.97 -7.45
N LEU A 437 -19.42 25.90 -6.88
CA LEU A 437 -20.63 25.22 -7.37
C LEU A 437 -21.89 25.58 -6.57
N ASP A 438 -21.79 26.48 -5.59
CA ASP A 438 -22.86 26.89 -4.67
C ASP A 438 -23.55 25.68 -4.00
N LEU A 439 -22.75 24.73 -3.53
CA LEU A 439 -23.24 23.54 -2.82
C LEU A 439 -23.52 23.89 -1.36
N ALA A 440 -24.80 23.96 -0.99
CA ALA A 440 -25.23 24.22 0.38
C ALA A 440 -25.04 22.96 1.25
N MET A 441 -23.84 22.75 1.80
CA MET A 441 -23.51 21.62 2.69
C MET A 441 -22.98 22.10 4.03
N GLU A 442 -23.56 21.58 5.12
CA GLU A 442 -23.05 21.84 6.48
C GLU A 442 -21.75 21.10 6.77
N ASP A 443 -21.61 19.86 6.28
CA ASP A 443 -20.43 19.03 6.45
C ASP A 443 -19.78 18.69 5.09
N LEU A 444 -18.69 19.38 4.78
CA LEU A 444 -17.92 19.14 3.55
C LEU A 444 -17.20 17.79 3.53
N ALA A 445 -17.02 17.11 4.66
CA ALA A 445 -16.47 15.77 4.68
C ALA A 445 -17.48 14.73 4.11
N ALA A 446 -18.79 15.04 4.21
CA ALA A 446 -19.83 14.21 3.62
C ALA A 446 -19.93 14.33 2.10
N LEU A 447 -19.35 15.39 1.49
CA LEU A 447 -19.38 15.62 0.04
C LEU A 447 -18.83 14.41 -0.72
N ARG A 448 -19.70 13.78 -1.53
CA ARG A 448 -19.37 12.62 -2.34
C ARG A 448 -19.37 12.98 -3.81
N ILE A 449 -18.21 12.80 -4.45
CA ILE A 449 -18.04 13.04 -5.87
C ILE A 449 -17.68 11.71 -6.55
N GLU A 450 -18.39 11.36 -7.61
CA GLU A 450 -18.08 10.23 -8.48
C GLU A 450 -17.63 10.74 -9.85
N CYS A 451 -16.50 10.25 -10.37
CA CYS A 451 -16.00 10.65 -11.69
C CYS A 451 -15.91 9.45 -12.61
N PHE A 452 -16.41 9.63 -13.83
CA PHE A 452 -16.41 8.61 -14.88
C PHE A 452 -15.45 8.97 -16.01
N ASP A 453 -14.66 7.98 -16.43
CA ASP A 453 -13.76 8.03 -17.59
C ASP A 453 -14.02 6.83 -18.50
N ILE A 454 -14.10 7.09 -19.81
CA ILE A 454 -14.24 6.06 -20.83
C ILE A 454 -12.91 5.89 -21.54
N SER A 455 -12.42 4.67 -21.54
CA SER A 455 -11.14 4.35 -22.17
C SER A 455 -11.27 3.21 -23.17
N HIS A 456 -10.71 3.42 -24.36
CA HIS A 456 -10.68 2.44 -25.45
C HIS A 456 -9.32 1.80 -25.57
N THR A 457 -9.32 0.49 -25.80
CA THR A 457 -8.14 -0.25 -26.21
C THR A 457 -8.20 -0.36 -27.73
N ALA A 458 -7.19 0.08 -28.45
CA ALA A 458 -7.13 -0.04 -29.90
C ALA A 458 -7.46 -1.48 -30.33
N GLY A 459 -8.72 -1.74 -30.68
CA GLY A 459 -9.23 -2.98 -31.28
C GLY A 459 -9.81 -4.05 -30.36
N GLU A 460 -9.85 -3.91 -29.01
CA GLU A 460 -10.20 -5.09 -28.20
C GLU A 460 -11.30 -4.93 -27.14
N ALA A 461 -11.47 -3.80 -26.47
CA ALA A 461 -12.56 -3.63 -25.49
C ALA A 461 -12.69 -2.18 -25.02
N THR A 462 -13.92 -1.72 -24.86
CA THR A 462 -14.22 -0.46 -24.16
C THR A 462 -14.41 -0.75 -22.68
N GLN A 463 -13.76 0.03 -21.83
CA GLN A 463 -13.88 -0.06 -20.38
C GLN A 463 -14.19 1.32 -19.82
N ALA A 464 -15.20 1.38 -18.92
CA ALA A 464 -15.47 2.57 -18.14
C ALA A 464 -14.93 2.40 -16.72
N SER A 465 -14.42 3.47 -16.16
CA SER A 465 -13.98 3.55 -14.77
C SER A 465 -14.82 4.55 -14.00
N CYS A 466 -15.08 4.24 -12.73
CA CYS A 466 -15.70 5.13 -11.76
C CYS A 466 -14.78 5.23 -10.55
N VAL A 467 -14.34 6.43 -10.22
CA VAL A 467 -13.60 6.74 -9.00
C VAL A 467 -14.46 7.55 -8.05
N VAL A 468 -14.17 7.48 -6.77
CA VAL A 468 -14.94 8.11 -5.70
C VAL A 468 -14.04 8.99 -4.86
N PHE A 469 -14.45 10.24 -4.65
CA PHE A 469 -13.88 11.17 -3.70
C PHE A 469 -14.89 11.45 -2.59
N GLN A 470 -14.48 11.31 -1.32
CA GLN A 470 -15.27 11.60 -0.13
C GLN A 470 -14.32 11.73 1.07
N GLN A 471 -14.75 12.42 2.15
CA GLN A 471 -13.91 12.66 3.32
C GLN A 471 -12.56 13.33 2.96
N HIS A 472 -12.62 14.30 2.05
CA HIS A 472 -11.46 15.03 1.54
C HIS A 472 -10.36 14.13 0.91
N ALA A 473 -10.69 12.91 0.49
CA ALA A 473 -9.73 11.94 -0.04
C ALA A 473 -10.35 11.02 -1.10
N MET A 474 -9.49 10.47 -1.96
CA MET A 474 -9.88 9.45 -2.93
C MET A 474 -10.16 8.11 -2.24
N GLN A 475 -11.34 7.52 -2.43
CA GLN A 475 -11.81 6.30 -1.78
C GLN A 475 -11.55 5.07 -2.65
N ASN A 476 -10.32 4.59 -2.69
CA ASN A 476 -9.86 3.51 -3.57
C ASN A 476 -10.68 2.20 -3.44
N ALA A 477 -11.19 1.89 -2.23
CA ALA A 477 -12.02 0.71 -1.99
C ALA A 477 -13.38 0.76 -2.71
N GLN A 478 -13.84 1.97 -3.03
CA GLN A 478 -15.13 2.21 -3.68
C GLN A 478 -15.02 2.35 -5.20
N TYR A 479 -13.81 2.29 -5.78
CA TYR A 479 -13.62 2.37 -7.22
C TYR A 479 -14.23 1.16 -7.93
N ARG A 480 -14.80 1.40 -9.11
CA ARG A 480 -15.44 0.35 -9.94
C ARG A 480 -14.96 0.43 -11.37
N ARG A 481 -14.84 -0.73 -12.01
CA ARG A 481 -14.62 -0.86 -13.45
C ARG A 481 -15.81 -1.56 -14.08
N TYR A 482 -16.22 -1.05 -15.21
CA TYR A 482 -17.34 -1.60 -15.98
C TYR A 482 -16.82 -2.04 -17.33
N ARG A 483 -16.99 -3.29 -17.65
CA ARG A 483 -16.79 -3.79 -19.01
C ARG A 483 -17.97 -3.37 -19.84
N ILE A 484 -17.72 -2.71 -20.95
CA ILE A 484 -18.72 -2.23 -21.89
C ILE A 484 -18.80 -3.26 -23.03
N GLU A 485 -20.00 -3.72 -23.33
CA GLU A 485 -20.25 -4.76 -24.33
C GLU A 485 -21.33 -4.28 -25.30
N ASP A 486 -21.39 -4.86 -26.49
CA ASP A 486 -22.44 -4.63 -27.49
C ASP A 486 -22.58 -3.18 -27.97
N ILE A 487 -21.44 -2.45 -28.07
CA ILE A 487 -21.38 -1.11 -28.65
C ILE A 487 -20.43 -1.08 -29.85
N THR A 488 -20.61 -0.10 -30.72
CA THR A 488 -19.65 0.18 -31.82
C THR A 488 -18.31 0.58 -31.22
N PRO A 489 -17.18 -0.01 -31.65
CA PRO A 489 -15.87 0.40 -31.16
C PRO A 489 -15.62 1.90 -31.35
N GLY A 490 -15.28 2.61 -30.27
CA GLY A 490 -15.05 4.06 -30.27
C GLY A 490 -16.29 4.92 -30.01
N ASP A 491 -17.43 4.30 -29.70
CA ASP A 491 -18.66 5.03 -29.33
C ASP A 491 -18.65 5.34 -27.82
N ASP A 492 -18.07 6.50 -27.44
CA ASP A 492 -18.02 7.00 -26.07
C ASP A 492 -19.40 7.31 -25.51
N TYR A 493 -20.36 7.67 -26.36
CA TYR A 493 -21.71 8.01 -25.93
C TYR A 493 -22.49 6.77 -25.49
N ALA A 494 -22.47 5.71 -26.28
CA ALA A 494 -23.09 4.44 -25.92
C ALA A 494 -22.41 3.82 -24.67
N ALA A 495 -21.07 3.96 -24.55
CA ALA A 495 -20.34 3.53 -23.36
C ALA A 495 -20.77 4.30 -22.11
N MET A 496 -20.90 5.63 -22.18
CA MET A 496 -21.35 6.47 -21.08
C MET A 496 -22.79 6.12 -20.67
N ARG A 497 -23.69 5.94 -21.64
CA ARG A 497 -25.07 5.48 -21.37
C ARG A 497 -25.07 4.17 -20.59
N GLN A 498 -24.32 3.18 -21.04
CA GLN A 498 -24.30 1.86 -20.43
C GLN A 498 -23.74 1.90 -19.01
N VAL A 499 -22.66 2.64 -18.74
CA VAL A 499 -22.06 2.70 -17.40
C VAL A 499 -22.96 3.45 -16.41
N LEU A 500 -23.54 4.58 -16.79
CA LEU A 500 -24.43 5.35 -15.91
C LEU A 500 -25.70 4.58 -15.58
N THR A 501 -26.31 3.91 -16.57
CA THR A 501 -27.49 3.05 -16.34
C THR A 501 -27.16 1.91 -15.40
N ARG A 502 -26.02 1.23 -15.58
CA ARG A 502 -25.58 0.13 -14.68
C ARG A 502 -25.22 0.61 -13.27
N ARG A 503 -24.70 1.83 -13.15
CA ARG A 503 -24.32 2.41 -11.85
C ARG A 503 -25.54 2.88 -11.06
N TYR A 504 -26.43 3.61 -11.70
CA TYR A 504 -27.50 4.34 -11.02
C TYR A 504 -28.88 3.73 -11.18
N GLY A 505 -29.12 2.79 -12.09
CA GLY A 505 -30.43 2.19 -12.31
C GLY A 505 -31.04 1.60 -11.03
N LYS A 506 -30.28 0.77 -10.32
CA LYS A 506 -30.75 0.17 -9.05
C LYS A 506 -30.94 1.21 -7.94
N VAL A 507 -30.10 2.26 -7.91
CA VAL A 507 -30.22 3.34 -6.93
C VAL A 507 -31.49 4.15 -7.22
N ALA A 508 -31.77 4.44 -8.48
CA ALA A 508 -32.98 5.13 -8.90
C ALA A 508 -34.26 4.34 -8.55
N GLU A 509 -34.25 3.02 -8.81
CA GLU A 509 -35.39 2.15 -8.42
C GLU A 509 -35.60 2.15 -6.90
N ALA A 510 -34.51 2.03 -6.12
CA ALA A 510 -34.59 2.05 -4.66
C ALA A 510 -35.05 3.41 -4.10
N LEU A 511 -34.61 4.52 -4.70
CA LEU A 511 -35.05 5.86 -4.34
C LEU A 511 -36.54 6.06 -4.66
N ALA A 512 -37.01 5.59 -5.82
CA ALA A 512 -38.42 5.64 -6.20
C ALA A 512 -39.29 4.82 -5.22
N GLN A 513 -38.83 3.64 -4.84
CA GLN A 513 -39.49 2.79 -3.86
C GLN A 513 -39.52 3.43 -2.47
N ALA A 514 -38.37 3.96 -1.99
CA ALA A 514 -38.33 4.66 -0.69
C ALA A 514 -39.29 5.85 -0.65
N LYS A 515 -39.40 6.62 -1.76
CA LYS A 515 -40.35 7.73 -1.89
C LYS A 515 -41.79 7.24 -1.86
N HIS A 516 -42.09 6.13 -2.53
CA HIS A 516 -43.44 5.54 -2.51
C HIS A 516 -43.83 5.02 -1.12
N GLU A 517 -42.85 4.47 -0.38
CA GLU A 517 -43.04 3.96 0.99
C GLU A 517 -43.01 5.06 2.06
N GLY A 518 -42.68 6.31 1.70
CA GLY A 518 -42.59 7.45 2.63
C GLY A 518 -41.42 7.32 3.63
N ARG A 519 -40.39 6.51 3.32
CA ARG A 519 -39.20 6.33 4.14
C ARG A 519 -38.00 7.14 3.62
N LEU A 520 -37.06 7.43 4.49
CA LEU A 520 -35.77 8.01 4.08
C LEU A 520 -34.90 6.94 3.40
N PRO A 521 -34.14 7.30 2.34
CA PRO A 521 -33.19 6.40 1.70
C PRO A 521 -32.10 5.98 2.68
N SER A 522 -31.67 4.72 2.60
CA SER A 522 -30.54 4.22 3.35
C SER A 522 -29.22 4.79 2.80
N ALA A 523 -28.14 4.65 3.55
CA ALA A 523 -26.80 5.11 3.11
C ALA A 523 -26.32 4.44 1.80
N GLN A 524 -26.83 3.25 1.47
CA GLN A 524 -26.49 2.51 0.24
C GLN A 524 -27.36 2.95 -0.97
N GLU A 525 -28.49 3.57 -0.72
CA GLU A 525 -29.42 4.10 -1.70
C GLU A 525 -29.20 5.59 -2.01
N ARG A 526 -28.14 6.19 -1.44
CA ARG A 526 -27.83 7.61 -1.61
C ARG A 526 -27.11 7.87 -2.93
N MET A 527 -27.54 8.88 -3.67
CA MET A 527 -26.83 9.42 -4.82
C MET A 527 -25.56 10.16 -4.38
N PRO A 528 -24.51 10.25 -5.23
CA PRO A 528 -23.45 11.21 -4.99
C PRO A 528 -23.98 12.64 -5.05
N ASP A 529 -23.29 13.57 -4.41
CA ASP A 529 -23.63 14.99 -4.46
C ASP A 529 -23.16 15.63 -5.77
N LEU A 530 -22.19 14.99 -6.46
CA LEU A 530 -21.66 15.43 -7.76
C LEU A 530 -21.22 14.24 -8.61
N VAL A 531 -21.60 14.23 -9.88
CA VAL A 531 -21.18 13.28 -10.91
C VAL A 531 -20.34 14.02 -11.94
N LEU A 532 -19.03 13.81 -11.91
CA LEU A 532 -18.11 14.36 -12.91
C LEU A 532 -18.02 13.43 -14.11
N VAL A 533 -18.14 14.01 -15.31
CA VAL A 533 -17.97 13.33 -16.57
C VAL A 533 -16.74 13.92 -17.28
N ASP A 534 -15.71 13.10 -17.52
CA ASP A 534 -14.53 13.55 -18.27
C ASP A 534 -14.88 13.63 -19.76
N GLY A 535 -15.42 14.77 -20.17
CA GLY A 535 -15.83 15.01 -21.54
C GLY A 535 -16.67 16.26 -21.73
N GLY A 536 -16.74 16.68 -22.99
CA GLY A 536 -17.47 17.89 -23.41
C GLY A 536 -18.98 17.68 -23.52
N LYS A 537 -19.66 18.69 -24.13
CA LYS A 537 -21.11 18.78 -24.27
C LYS A 537 -21.81 17.48 -24.71
N GLY A 538 -21.20 16.67 -25.58
CA GLY A 538 -21.80 15.44 -26.08
C GLY A 538 -21.96 14.36 -25.00
N GLN A 539 -20.93 14.15 -24.17
CA GLN A 539 -20.98 13.17 -23.07
C GLN A 539 -21.92 13.65 -21.95
N VAL A 540 -21.95 14.97 -21.68
CA VAL A 540 -22.90 15.57 -20.74
C VAL A 540 -24.35 15.43 -21.24
N SER A 541 -24.61 15.61 -22.55
CA SER A 541 -25.94 15.36 -23.13
C SER A 541 -26.39 13.92 -22.95
N MET A 542 -25.49 12.95 -23.15
CA MET A 542 -25.81 11.53 -22.92
C MET A 542 -26.09 11.24 -21.44
N ALA A 543 -25.29 11.79 -20.52
CA ALA A 543 -25.55 11.66 -19.08
C ALA A 543 -26.89 12.28 -18.70
N ARG A 544 -27.25 13.44 -19.29
CA ARG A 544 -28.55 14.10 -19.11
C ARG A 544 -29.70 13.19 -19.56
N GLU A 545 -29.61 12.56 -20.73
CA GLU A 545 -30.62 11.62 -21.21
C GLU A 545 -30.85 10.48 -20.23
N VAL A 546 -29.78 9.82 -19.78
CA VAL A 546 -29.85 8.71 -18.83
C VAL A 546 -30.48 9.13 -17.51
N PHE A 547 -30.09 10.29 -16.95
CA PHE A 547 -30.65 10.77 -15.68
C PHE A 547 -32.11 11.17 -15.84
N THR A 548 -32.50 11.73 -16.98
CA THR A 548 -33.90 12.01 -17.30
C THR A 548 -34.72 10.72 -17.34
N GLU A 549 -34.23 9.68 -18.03
CA GLU A 549 -34.89 8.37 -18.11
C GLU A 549 -35.03 7.70 -16.74
N LEU A 550 -34.02 7.86 -15.86
CA LEU A 550 -34.03 7.30 -14.52
C LEU A 550 -34.77 8.17 -13.48
N GLY A 551 -35.24 9.35 -13.86
CA GLY A 551 -35.90 10.29 -12.96
C GLY A 551 -35.00 10.88 -11.89
N LEU A 552 -33.69 11.03 -12.19
CA LEU A 552 -32.68 11.57 -11.28
C LEU A 552 -32.45 13.06 -11.52
N ASP A 553 -31.88 13.73 -10.51
CA ASP A 553 -31.62 15.16 -10.56
C ASP A 553 -30.48 15.48 -11.53
N LEU A 554 -30.71 16.34 -12.51
CA LEU A 554 -29.77 16.77 -13.50
C LEU A 554 -28.71 17.74 -12.96
N ALA A 555 -28.97 18.42 -11.84
CA ALA A 555 -28.05 19.34 -11.19
C ALA A 555 -26.79 18.62 -10.66
N LEU A 556 -26.87 17.29 -10.47
CA LEU A 556 -25.72 16.47 -10.02
C LEU A 556 -24.65 16.27 -11.09
N ILE A 557 -24.97 16.45 -12.38
CA ILE A 557 -24.07 16.14 -13.49
C ILE A 557 -23.27 17.37 -13.88
N VAL A 558 -21.95 17.22 -13.84
CA VAL A 558 -20.99 18.24 -14.28
C VAL A 558 -19.97 17.62 -15.24
N GLY A 559 -19.94 18.14 -16.46
CA GLY A 559 -18.91 17.82 -17.44
C GLY A 559 -17.68 18.69 -17.26
N VAL A 560 -16.51 18.10 -17.45
CA VAL A 560 -15.23 18.82 -17.45
C VAL A 560 -14.77 18.97 -18.89
N GLU A 561 -14.98 20.14 -19.48
CA GLU A 561 -14.58 20.45 -20.84
C GLU A 561 -13.19 21.09 -20.86
N LYS A 562 -12.33 20.64 -21.78
CA LYS A 562 -11.02 21.28 -22.01
C LYS A 562 -11.25 22.60 -22.73
N GLY A 563 -10.84 23.71 -22.14
CA GLY A 563 -10.97 25.03 -22.70
C GLY A 563 -10.28 25.24 -24.07
N GLU A 564 -10.42 26.41 -24.64
CA GLU A 564 -9.87 26.74 -25.97
C GLU A 564 -8.40 26.37 -26.11
N GLY A 565 -8.07 25.64 -27.19
CA GLY A 565 -6.71 25.18 -27.47
C GLY A 565 -6.24 23.96 -26.68
N ARG A 566 -7.10 23.28 -25.93
CA ARG A 566 -6.78 22.08 -25.10
C ARG A 566 -5.65 22.30 -24.09
N LYS A 567 -5.47 23.51 -23.61
CA LYS A 567 -4.46 23.85 -22.59
C LYS A 567 -4.94 23.42 -21.22
N VAL A 568 -4.07 22.79 -20.48
CA VAL A 568 -4.29 22.45 -19.05
C VAL A 568 -4.41 23.74 -18.23
N GLY A 569 -5.40 23.84 -17.36
CA GLY A 569 -5.66 25.01 -16.54
C GLY A 569 -6.74 25.95 -17.09
N LEU A 570 -7.34 25.62 -18.23
CA LEU A 570 -8.46 26.36 -18.83
C LEU A 570 -9.73 25.51 -18.93
N GLU A 571 -9.88 24.53 -18.02
CA GLU A 571 -11.06 23.68 -17.98
C GLU A 571 -12.30 24.46 -17.55
N GLU A 572 -13.40 24.20 -18.26
CA GLU A 572 -14.73 24.77 -17.99
C GLU A 572 -15.67 23.66 -17.46
N LEU A 573 -16.48 24.00 -16.48
CA LEU A 573 -17.52 23.14 -16.00
C LEU A 573 -18.83 23.36 -16.76
N VAL A 574 -19.37 22.29 -17.33
CA VAL A 574 -20.60 22.28 -18.13
C VAL A 574 -21.66 21.50 -17.35
N PHE A 575 -22.85 22.10 -17.21
CA PHE A 575 -23.92 21.52 -16.43
C PHE A 575 -25.01 20.88 -17.30
N ALA A 576 -25.57 19.77 -16.84
CA ALA A 576 -26.64 19.07 -17.58
C ALA A 576 -28.03 19.73 -17.38
N ASP A 577 -28.22 20.50 -16.33
CA ASP A 577 -29.47 21.24 -16.05
C ASP A 577 -29.66 22.51 -16.90
N GLY A 578 -28.65 22.90 -17.65
CA GLY A 578 -28.67 24.03 -18.58
C GLY A 578 -28.29 25.38 -17.99
N ARG A 579 -27.78 25.42 -16.73
CA ARG A 579 -27.15 26.64 -16.19
C ARG A 579 -25.85 26.99 -16.95
N ASP A 580 -25.43 28.24 -16.80
CA ASP A 580 -24.23 28.75 -17.48
C ASP A 580 -22.98 27.98 -17.05
N LYS A 581 -22.01 27.90 -17.98
CA LYS A 581 -20.71 27.30 -17.69
C LYS A 581 -19.96 28.09 -16.61
N VAL A 582 -19.22 27.37 -15.75
CA VAL A 582 -18.37 27.97 -14.75
C VAL A 582 -16.91 27.77 -15.12
N TYR A 583 -16.18 28.88 -15.17
CA TYR A 583 -14.73 28.88 -15.31
C TYR A 583 -14.10 29.02 -13.93
N LEU A 584 -13.33 28.00 -13.53
CA LEU A 584 -12.74 27.94 -12.17
C LEU A 584 -11.47 28.80 -12.01
N GLY A 585 -10.81 29.19 -13.10
CA GLY A 585 -9.52 29.89 -13.08
C GLY A 585 -8.31 28.93 -12.97
N ALA A 586 -7.22 29.28 -13.65
CA ALA A 586 -6.04 28.41 -13.79
C ALA A 586 -5.36 28.02 -12.47
N ASP A 587 -5.39 28.91 -11.45
CA ASP A 587 -4.76 28.70 -10.16
C ASP A 587 -5.76 28.41 -9.03
N SER A 588 -6.99 28.07 -9.39
CA SER A 588 -8.06 27.81 -8.43
C SER A 588 -7.86 26.49 -7.71
N ALA A 589 -8.03 26.50 -6.38
CA ALA A 589 -8.03 25.29 -5.56
C ALA A 589 -9.16 24.32 -5.98
N ALA A 590 -10.31 24.84 -6.44
CA ALA A 590 -11.40 24.04 -6.98
C ALA A 590 -10.99 23.30 -8.25
N LEU A 591 -10.33 23.97 -9.20
CA LEU A 591 -9.82 23.34 -10.42
C LEU A 591 -8.79 22.25 -10.10
N MET A 592 -7.89 22.50 -9.13
CA MET A 592 -6.93 21.48 -8.69
C MET A 592 -7.62 20.22 -8.18
N LEU A 593 -8.74 20.31 -7.47
CA LEU A 593 -9.50 19.16 -7.02
C LEU A 593 -10.16 18.42 -8.18
N VAL A 594 -10.83 19.13 -9.08
CA VAL A 594 -11.45 18.55 -10.28
C VAL A 594 -10.42 17.82 -11.13
N ALA A 595 -9.26 18.45 -11.39
CA ALA A 595 -8.17 17.85 -12.14
C ALA A 595 -7.63 16.59 -11.44
N GLN A 596 -7.43 16.63 -10.11
CA GLN A 596 -6.98 15.48 -9.32
C GLN A 596 -7.93 14.29 -9.45
N ILE A 597 -9.25 14.52 -9.32
CA ILE A 597 -10.26 13.46 -9.41
C ILE A 597 -10.32 12.88 -10.82
N ARG A 598 -10.28 13.74 -11.86
CA ARG A 598 -10.24 13.33 -13.26
C ARG A 598 -8.99 12.53 -13.62
N ASP A 599 -7.82 13.01 -13.23
CA ASP A 599 -6.54 12.33 -13.51
C ASP A 599 -6.49 10.97 -12.81
N GLU A 600 -7.09 10.84 -11.63
CA GLU A 600 -7.22 9.57 -10.92
C GLU A 600 -8.16 8.60 -11.65
N ALA A 601 -9.29 9.10 -12.22
CA ALA A 601 -10.20 8.28 -13.04
C ALA A 601 -9.45 7.73 -14.27
N HIS A 602 -8.72 8.59 -14.97
CA HIS A 602 -7.89 8.22 -16.11
C HIS A 602 -6.77 7.24 -15.72
N ARG A 603 -6.03 7.50 -14.62
CA ARG A 603 -5.01 6.59 -14.10
C ARG A 603 -5.57 5.20 -13.78
N PHE A 604 -6.75 5.16 -13.15
CA PHE A 604 -7.42 3.91 -12.78
C PHE A 604 -7.85 3.12 -14.01
N ALA A 605 -8.37 3.78 -15.05
CA ALA A 605 -8.72 3.18 -16.33
C ALA A 605 -7.49 2.58 -17.03
N ILE A 606 -6.40 3.34 -17.19
CA ILE A 606 -5.15 2.86 -17.81
C ILE A 606 -4.56 1.66 -17.07
N THR A 607 -4.61 1.67 -15.75
CA THR A 607 -4.06 0.57 -14.93
C THR A 607 -4.85 -0.72 -15.17
N GLY A 608 -6.17 -0.62 -15.33
CA GLY A 608 -7.04 -1.74 -15.70
C GLY A 608 -6.70 -2.35 -17.04
N MET A 609 -6.53 -1.50 -18.04
CA MET A 609 -6.14 -1.92 -19.40
C MET A 609 -4.77 -2.61 -19.42
N ARG A 610 -3.78 -2.10 -18.70
CA ARG A 610 -2.46 -2.73 -18.59
C ARG A 610 -2.52 -4.10 -17.94
N ALA A 611 -3.31 -4.26 -16.89
CA ALA A 611 -3.53 -5.54 -16.21
C ALA A 611 -4.25 -6.55 -17.13
N GLN A 612 -5.23 -6.09 -17.91
CA GLN A 612 -5.93 -6.92 -18.89
C GLN A 612 -5.00 -7.35 -20.03
N ARG A 613 -4.20 -6.43 -20.59
CA ARG A 613 -3.16 -6.73 -21.60
C ARG A 613 -2.12 -7.72 -21.07
N ALA A 614 -1.73 -7.61 -19.80
CA ALA A 614 -0.80 -8.56 -19.19
C ALA A 614 -1.43 -9.97 -19.08
N ARG A 615 -2.73 -10.06 -18.72
CA ARG A 615 -3.46 -11.34 -18.71
C ARG A 615 -3.61 -11.96 -20.11
N VAL A 616 -3.97 -11.13 -21.11
CA VAL A 616 -4.05 -11.57 -22.51
C VAL A 616 -2.68 -12.00 -23.03
N ARG A 617 -1.59 -11.37 -22.61
CA ARG A 617 -0.23 -11.82 -22.95
C ARG A 617 0.14 -13.16 -22.30
N VAL A 618 -0.32 -13.44 -21.09
CA VAL A 618 -0.10 -14.72 -20.40
C VAL A 618 -0.93 -15.84 -21.07
N ASP A 619 -2.19 -15.57 -21.43
CA ASP A 619 -3.01 -16.51 -22.21
C ASP A 619 -2.54 -16.62 -23.68
N GLY A 620 -1.88 -15.59 -24.21
CA GLY A 620 -1.30 -15.57 -25.55
C GLY A 620 -0.04 -16.44 -25.71
N GLY A 621 0.60 -16.86 -24.62
CA GLY A 621 1.74 -17.78 -24.63
C GLY A 621 1.45 -19.13 -25.31
N LYS A 622 0.26 -19.66 -25.13
CA LYS A 622 -0.14 -20.95 -25.78
C LYS A 622 -0.08 -20.92 -27.30
N LEU A 623 -0.40 -19.78 -27.93
CA LEU A 623 -0.29 -19.63 -29.40
C LEU A 623 1.16 -19.49 -29.88
N GLU A 624 2.05 -18.94 -29.08
CA GLU A 624 3.48 -18.79 -29.43
C GLU A 624 4.28 -20.08 -29.20
N GLU A 625 3.75 -20.98 -28.37
CA GLU A 625 4.34 -22.31 -28.13
C GLU A 625 4.09 -23.29 -29.28
N ILE A 626 3.15 -22.96 -30.18
CA ILE A 626 2.82 -23.83 -31.32
C ILE A 626 3.89 -23.65 -32.42
N PRO A 627 4.59 -24.75 -32.80
CA PRO A 627 5.57 -24.67 -33.88
C PRO A 627 4.96 -24.13 -35.17
N GLY A 628 5.59 -23.11 -35.74
CA GLY A 628 5.11 -22.43 -36.95
C GLY A 628 4.19 -21.23 -36.74
N VAL A 629 3.74 -20.92 -35.52
CA VAL A 629 2.96 -19.70 -35.22
C VAL A 629 3.90 -18.61 -34.72
N GLY A 630 4.51 -17.87 -35.64
CA GLY A 630 5.32 -16.70 -35.31
C GLY A 630 4.47 -15.42 -35.11
N PRO A 631 5.10 -14.30 -34.64
CA PRO A 631 4.39 -13.07 -34.28
C PRO A 631 3.47 -12.50 -35.37
N LYS A 632 3.84 -12.63 -36.65
CA LYS A 632 3.01 -12.16 -37.78
C LYS A 632 1.75 -13.01 -37.98
N ARG A 633 1.86 -14.33 -37.89
CA ARG A 633 0.72 -15.26 -38.03
C ARG A 633 -0.22 -15.14 -36.85
N ARG A 634 0.34 -15.00 -35.63
CA ARG A 634 -0.44 -14.72 -34.41
C ARG A 634 -1.25 -13.44 -34.53
N ALA A 635 -0.63 -12.34 -34.96
CA ALA A 635 -1.33 -11.06 -35.12
C ALA A 635 -2.52 -11.17 -36.08
N LYS A 636 -2.36 -11.90 -37.21
CA LYS A 636 -3.43 -12.13 -38.18
C LYS A 636 -4.55 -13.00 -37.62
N LEU A 637 -4.22 -14.06 -36.85
CA LEU A 637 -5.21 -14.91 -36.17
C LEU A 637 -6.01 -14.10 -35.14
N LEU A 638 -5.34 -13.34 -34.26
CA LEU A 638 -6.00 -12.52 -33.25
C LEU A 638 -6.86 -11.41 -33.87
N GLN A 639 -6.40 -10.79 -34.98
CA GLN A 639 -7.15 -9.78 -35.70
C GLN A 639 -8.40 -10.35 -36.36
N ARG A 640 -8.30 -11.58 -36.95
CA ARG A 640 -9.43 -12.22 -37.67
C ARG A 640 -10.50 -12.73 -36.71
N PHE A 641 -10.11 -13.28 -35.55
CA PHE A 641 -11.03 -13.94 -34.62
C PHE A 641 -11.30 -13.15 -33.32
N GLY A 642 -10.82 -11.90 -33.24
CA GLY A 642 -11.12 -11.01 -32.10
C GLY A 642 -10.47 -11.39 -30.77
N GLY A 643 -9.39 -12.23 -30.80
CA GLY A 643 -8.65 -12.63 -29.59
C GLY A 643 -8.42 -14.13 -29.50
N VAL A 644 -7.65 -14.57 -28.47
CA VAL A 644 -7.28 -15.99 -28.29
C VAL A 644 -8.50 -16.89 -28.08
N ARG A 645 -9.55 -16.41 -27.43
CA ARG A 645 -10.81 -17.16 -27.27
C ARG A 645 -11.52 -17.40 -28.59
N GLY A 646 -11.54 -16.39 -29.47
CA GLY A 646 -12.10 -16.54 -30.81
C GLY A 646 -11.30 -17.53 -31.66
N VAL A 647 -9.96 -17.52 -31.54
CA VAL A 647 -9.09 -18.52 -32.19
C VAL A 647 -9.36 -19.92 -31.64
N ALA A 648 -9.54 -20.06 -30.32
CA ALA A 648 -9.86 -21.35 -29.68
C ALA A 648 -11.26 -21.88 -30.06
N GLN A 649 -12.22 -21.00 -30.34
CA GLN A 649 -13.57 -21.37 -30.75
C GLN A 649 -13.70 -21.66 -32.26
N ALA A 650 -12.71 -21.21 -33.06
CA ALA A 650 -12.74 -21.38 -34.50
C ALA A 650 -12.42 -22.81 -34.91
N SER A 651 -13.10 -23.30 -35.95
CA SER A 651 -12.80 -24.62 -36.53
C SER A 651 -11.45 -24.61 -37.27
N ALA A 652 -10.81 -25.77 -37.42
CA ALA A 652 -9.58 -25.89 -38.22
C ALA A 652 -9.75 -25.36 -39.66
N LYS A 653 -10.96 -25.46 -40.23
CA LYS A 653 -11.27 -24.89 -41.54
C LYS A 653 -11.28 -23.36 -41.53
N ASP A 654 -11.84 -22.76 -40.50
CA ASP A 654 -11.84 -21.28 -40.36
C ASP A 654 -10.45 -20.74 -40.11
N LEU A 655 -9.64 -21.43 -39.29
CA LEU A 655 -8.25 -21.06 -39.03
C LEU A 655 -7.41 -21.08 -40.32
N ALA A 656 -7.64 -22.05 -41.23
CA ALA A 656 -6.97 -22.14 -42.50
C ALA A 656 -7.35 -21.02 -43.50
N THR A 657 -8.42 -20.26 -43.26
CA THR A 657 -8.77 -19.09 -44.09
C THR A 657 -7.88 -17.85 -43.84
N VAL A 658 -7.06 -17.90 -42.79
CA VAL A 658 -6.15 -16.78 -42.47
C VAL A 658 -4.91 -16.87 -43.34
N ASP A 659 -4.61 -15.78 -44.03
CA ASP A 659 -3.44 -15.70 -44.91
C ASP A 659 -2.12 -16.06 -44.19
N GLY A 660 -1.42 -17.07 -44.72
CA GLY A 660 -0.18 -17.61 -44.20
C GLY A 660 -0.37 -18.76 -43.18
N ILE A 661 -1.57 -19.28 -42.98
CA ILE A 661 -1.87 -20.46 -42.20
C ILE A 661 -2.20 -21.63 -43.16
N SER A 662 -1.37 -22.68 -43.19
CA SER A 662 -1.66 -23.87 -43.97
C SER A 662 -2.73 -24.75 -43.27
N PRO A 663 -3.42 -25.64 -43.99
CA PRO A 663 -4.38 -26.58 -43.39
C PRO A 663 -3.77 -27.46 -42.29
N GLU A 664 -2.50 -27.86 -42.43
CA GLU A 664 -1.78 -28.65 -41.44
C GLU A 664 -1.51 -27.79 -40.17
N LEU A 665 -1.04 -26.55 -40.35
CA LEU A 665 -0.80 -25.61 -39.22
C LEU A 665 -2.12 -25.25 -38.52
N ALA A 666 -3.21 -25.08 -39.27
CA ALA A 666 -4.54 -24.84 -38.68
C ALA A 666 -5.00 -26.01 -37.82
N GLN A 667 -4.68 -27.24 -38.19
CA GLN A 667 -5.00 -28.43 -37.44
C GLN A 667 -4.14 -28.59 -36.19
N GLU A 668 -2.85 -28.19 -36.25
CA GLU A 668 -1.97 -28.07 -35.06
C GLU A 668 -2.43 -27.01 -34.08
N ILE A 669 -2.81 -25.81 -34.57
CA ILE A 669 -3.38 -24.77 -33.72
C ILE A 669 -4.65 -25.24 -33.02
N TYR A 670 -5.55 -25.91 -33.76
CA TYR A 670 -6.78 -26.43 -33.20
C TYR A 670 -6.51 -27.46 -32.11
N ARG A 671 -5.61 -28.43 -32.33
CA ARG A 671 -5.22 -29.44 -31.33
C ARG A 671 -4.52 -28.87 -30.10
N ALA A 672 -3.72 -27.84 -30.26
CA ALA A 672 -2.99 -27.22 -29.16
C ALA A 672 -3.86 -26.37 -28.25
N LEU A 673 -5.02 -25.90 -28.74
CA LEU A 673 -5.95 -25.07 -27.98
C LEU A 673 -7.13 -25.87 -27.38
N HIS A 674 -7.36 -27.09 -27.83
CA HIS A 674 -8.38 -28.04 -27.33
C HIS A 674 -7.73 -29.29 -26.73
#